data_a59814c1f2af625a34f85069fb0f42fc
#
_entry.id   a59814c1f2af625a34f85069fb0f42fc
#
_cell.length_a   1.000
_cell.length_b   1.000
_cell.length_c   1.000
_cell.angle_alpha   90.00
_cell.angle_beta   90.00
_cell.angle_gamma   90.00
#
_symmetry.space_group_name_H-M   'P 1'
#
loop_
_entity.id
_entity.type
_entity.pdbx_description
1 polymer ?
#
loop_
_entity_poly.entity_id
_entity_poly.type
_entity_poly.pdbx_seq_one_letter_code
_entity_poly.pdbx_strand_id
1 'polypeptide(L)'
;MTENRPLVHFTVCPKDCFGSCSLEVEVGKGKITKVRGNRNSPVNQGRICVKGMNYPNMVYGPERLLYPLQKIGKRGEGEFKRISWEQALDLIYKKLKNLREQYGPESVLYYNRFANLGVVKNCAYSFWYQFGGFTSTYGGLCDSAAQEAINLTYGEVKHNRISDLENSKLIILWGSNPAYTNIHIMHHINKAVDKGAKLLTIDIRENESGTKSNLYLNPRPGTDGCLALGIANQLIENNIIDDNFIDRHTFGFSEFKELVKNYPLEKVSATTEIPLPKIKSIINYIKENPRYALICGMGVQRYTNAGQTVRAISLLSALTGSIGKKGCGFYFSDRQAPELNWPFSPPKPERIRNSIPVAKLASGMDNQIDPPIKAMWIEQANPMTSNSNINLLARVMNKLELIVVADLFLTDTARMADIILPAASMYEYLDLITGYGHSYIQLQQKMIDPPGECKHESEMYRLLGKKFGFNLDYLPENSLDTIEKIIRNSNLNTEIDESKEKPYLHPSYQEIAFGDLKFNTPTQKIEFFSQRVKDRWGKNPLPVYNEPVENKYTSPNIYSKYPLSLITSHAHNKMNSQFSDISILKEEPFIWINPHDAKTRGINDGEKVKVYNERGDLVLKAILTEKVSPGIVHTYFGWWNGVHHANLNKLTGEYISDIGYGTAFHNCLVEIQKVK
;
A
#
# COMPACT_ATOMS: atom_id res chain seq x y z
N MET A 1 -17.83 -35.54 29.93
CA MET A 1 -16.54 -34.87 29.74
C MET A 1 -16.34 -34.47 28.26
N THR A 2 -17.35 -33.87 27.61
CA THR A 2 -17.30 -33.46 26.18
C THR A 2 -17.50 -31.97 25.97
N GLU A 3 -17.55 -31.16 27.04
CA GLU A 3 -17.96 -29.74 26.94
C GLU A 3 -16.83 -28.71 26.83
N ASN A 4 -15.58 -29.06 26.56
CA ASN A 4 -14.47 -28.12 26.66
C ASN A 4 -13.50 -28.12 25.47
N ARG A 5 -13.88 -28.66 24.30
CA ARG A 5 -13.02 -28.49 23.11
C ARG A 5 -13.34 -27.14 22.45
N PRO A 6 -12.35 -26.28 22.21
CA PRO A 6 -12.58 -25.03 21.49
C PRO A 6 -13.12 -25.33 20.07
N LEU A 7 -14.09 -24.53 19.63
CA LEU A 7 -14.59 -24.60 18.25
C LEU A 7 -13.54 -24.02 17.30
N VAL A 8 -13.34 -24.69 16.17
CA VAL A 8 -12.46 -24.22 15.11
C VAL A 8 -13.30 -23.57 14.03
N HIS A 9 -12.99 -22.35 13.71
CA HIS A 9 -13.63 -21.55 12.66
C HIS A 9 -12.63 -21.22 11.54
N PHE A 10 -13.13 -21.08 10.31
CA PHE A 10 -12.35 -20.62 9.17
C PHE A 10 -12.69 -19.18 8.86
N THR A 11 -11.70 -18.33 8.64
CA THR A 11 -11.86 -16.93 8.30
C THR A 11 -10.69 -16.45 7.46
N VAL A 12 -10.62 -15.15 7.22
CA VAL A 12 -9.56 -14.52 6.42
C VAL A 12 -8.97 -13.31 7.14
N CYS A 13 -7.67 -13.08 6.95
CA CYS A 13 -7.02 -11.83 7.35
C CYS A 13 -7.36 -10.73 6.34
N PRO A 14 -8.13 -9.69 6.69
CA PRO A 14 -8.56 -8.65 5.76
C PRO A 14 -7.57 -7.51 5.61
N LYS A 15 -6.40 -7.60 6.20
CA LYS A 15 -5.43 -6.49 6.23
C LYS A 15 -4.91 -6.15 4.85
N ASP A 16 -4.56 -4.89 4.64
CA ASP A 16 -3.95 -4.35 3.42
C ASP A 16 -2.59 -5.01 3.13
N CYS A 17 -2.65 -6.26 2.66
CA CYS A 17 -1.52 -7.15 2.47
C CYS A 17 -1.74 -8.07 1.26
N PHE A 18 -0.68 -8.40 0.56
CA PHE A 18 -0.68 -9.37 -0.55
C PHE A 18 -1.21 -10.76 -0.14
N GLY A 19 -1.12 -11.10 1.16
CA GLY A 19 -1.40 -12.46 1.62
C GLY A 19 -2.87 -12.81 1.72
N SER A 20 -3.73 -11.89 2.18
CA SER A 20 -5.15 -12.15 2.54
C SER A 20 -5.35 -13.60 3.03
N CYS A 21 -4.57 -13.96 4.07
CA CYS A 21 -4.39 -15.35 4.50
C CYS A 21 -5.68 -15.95 5.01
N SER A 22 -6.02 -17.16 4.55
CA SER A 22 -7.06 -17.99 5.18
C SER A 22 -6.57 -18.46 6.55
N LEU A 23 -7.41 -18.34 7.55
CA LEU A 23 -7.07 -18.58 8.96
C LEU A 23 -7.93 -19.69 9.55
N GLU A 24 -7.33 -20.50 10.41
CA GLU A 24 -8.00 -21.35 11.40
C GLU A 24 -7.96 -20.65 12.75
N VAL A 25 -9.12 -20.46 13.38
CA VAL A 25 -9.26 -19.75 14.65
C VAL A 25 -9.98 -20.62 15.65
N GLU A 26 -9.35 -20.87 16.78
CA GLU A 26 -9.95 -21.58 17.91
C GLU A 26 -10.65 -20.59 18.84
N VAL A 27 -11.94 -20.81 19.09
CA VAL A 27 -12.76 -20.01 20.03
C VAL A 27 -13.20 -20.88 21.19
N GLY A 28 -12.88 -20.46 22.40
CA GLY A 28 -13.27 -21.13 23.63
C GLY A 28 -13.86 -20.12 24.62
N LYS A 29 -15.04 -20.41 25.18
CA LYS A 29 -15.77 -19.53 26.13
C LYS A 29 -15.92 -18.08 25.60
N GLY A 30 -16.28 -17.92 24.33
CA GLY A 30 -16.47 -16.61 23.69
C GLY A 30 -15.20 -15.79 23.47
N LYS A 31 -14.01 -16.42 23.57
CA LYS A 31 -12.73 -15.75 23.32
C LYS A 31 -11.88 -16.53 22.32
N ILE A 32 -11.13 -15.80 21.51
CA ILE A 32 -10.13 -16.38 20.62
C ILE A 32 -8.97 -16.88 21.47
N THR A 33 -8.67 -18.16 21.35
CA THR A 33 -7.60 -18.83 22.10
C THR A 33 -6.37 -19.09 21.25
N LYS A 34 -6.56 -19.27 19.92
CA LYS A 34 -5.46 -19.54 18.99
C LYS A 34 -5.80 -19.12 17.57
N VAL A 35 -4.79 -18.65 16.83
CA VAL A 35 -4.89 -18.32 15.40
C VAL A 35 -3.76 -19.03 14.65
N ARG A 36 -4.10 -19.69 13.55
CA ARG A 36 -3.17 -20.38 12.65
C ARG A 36 -3.49 -20.09 11.20
N GLY A 37 -2.55 -20.36 10.31
CA GLY A 37 -2.85 -20.42 8.87
C GLY A 37 -3.62 -21.68 8.54
N ASN A 38 -4.62 -21.57 7.66
CA ASN A 38 -5.37 -22.71 7.14
C ASN A 38 -4.45 -23.57 6.26
N ARG A 39 -4.28 -24.85 6.62
CA ARG A 39 -3.42 -25.80 5.89
C ARG A 39 -3.96 -26.15 4.51
N ASN A 40 -5.28 -26.11 4.35
CA ASN A 40 -5.98 -26.45 3.12
C ASN A 40 -6.10 -25.25 2.15
N SER A 41 -5.64 -24.07 2.57
CA SER A 41 -5.61 -22.91 1.72
C SER A 41 -4.57 -23.04 0.60
N PRO A 42 -4.95 -22.85 -0.67
CA PRO A 42 -4.02 -22.89 -1.79
C PRO A 42 -3.01 -21.73 -1.79
N VAL A 43 -3.28 -20.66 -1.05
CA VAL A 43 -2.42 -19.47 -0.96
C VAL A 43 -1.36 -19.61 0.11
N ASN A 44 -1.79 -19.77 1.36
CA ASN A 44 -0.89 -19.69 2.51
C ASN A 44 -0.46 -21.04 3.08
N GLN A 45 -1.13 -22.16 2.72
CA GLN A 45 -0.71 -23.53 3.04
C GLN A 45 -0.27 -23.69 4.51
N GLY A 46 -1.08 -23.20 5.42
CA GLY A 46 -0.80 -23.23 6.85
C GLY A 46 0.14 -22.15 7.39
N ARG A 47 0.71 -21.30 6.54
CA ARG A 47 1.64 -20.24 6.94
C ARG A 47 0.91 -18.96 7.26
N ILE A 48 1.36 -18.26 8.29
CA ILE A 48 0.89 -16.92 8.62
C ILE A 48 2.07 -16.09 9.17
N CYS A 49 1.99 -14.78 9.01
CA CYS A 49 3.04 -13.87 9.49
C CYS A 49 2.87 -13.58 10.99
N VAL A 50 3.92 -12.99 11.59
CA VAL A 50 3.92 -12.61 13.01
C VAL A 50 2.75 -11.68 13.38
N LYS A 51 2.32 -10.81 12.46
CA LYS A 51 1.15 -9.92 12.64
C LYS A 51 -0.14 -10.72 12.81
N GLY A 52 -0.37 -11.68 11.90
CA GLY A 52 -1.55 -12.56 11.95
C GLY A 52 -1.61 -13.41 13.24
N MET A 53 -0.46 -13.94 13.68
CA MET A 53 -0.36 -14.69 14.96
C MET A 53 -0.69 -13.82 16.18
N ASN A 54 -0.35 -12.54 16.14
CA ASN A 54 -0.52 -11.61 17.25
C ASN A 54 -1.82 -10.79 17.19
N TYR A 55 -2.73 -11.10 16.26
CA TYR A 55 -4.01 -10.39 16.15
C TYR A 55 -4.87 -10.46 17.43
N PRO A 56 -4.91 -11.57 18.19
CA PRO A 56 -5.62 -11.58 19.47
C PRO A 56 -5.14 -10.52 20.47
N ASN A 57 -3.85 -10.13 20.41
CA ASN A 57 -3.32 -9.04 21.24
C ASN A 57 -3.89 -7.67 20.86
N MET A 58 -4.28 -7.47 19.59
CA MET A 58 -5.03 -6.26 19.20
C MET A 58 -6.47 -6.27 19.72
N VAL A 59 -7.10 -7.45 19.72
CA VAL A 59 -8.50 -7.61 20.17
C VAL A 59 -8.64 -7.38 21.67
N TYR A 60 -7.70 -7.93 22.45
CA TYR A 60 -7.78 -7.95 23.91
C TYR A 60 -6.77 -7.02 24.61
N GLY A 61 -6.00 -6.25 23.84
CA GLY A 61 -5.01 -5.32 24.39
C GLY A 61 -5.67 -4.22 25.23
N PRO A 62 -5.01 -3.80 26.32
CA PRO A 62 -5.57 -2.78 27.24
C PRO A 62 -5.69 -1.40 26.58
N GLU A 63 -4.97 -1.16 25.49
CA GLU A 63 -5.01 0.12 24.76
C GLU A 63 -6.20 0.24 23.79
N ARG A 64 -7.02 -0.83 23.67
CA ARG A 64 -8.16 -0.83 22.79
C ARG A 64 -9.24 0.12 23.25
N LEU A 65 -9.75 0.94 22.30
CA LEU A 65 -10.90 1.82 22.54
C LEU A 65 -12.19 0.98 22.64
N LEU A 66 -12.92 1.15 23.74
CA LEU A 66 -14.12 0.37 24.03
C LEU A 66 -15.40 1.21 24.07
N TYR A 67 -15.30 2.52 24.11
CA TYR A 67 -16.41 3.45 24.30
C TYR A 67 -16.23 4.69 23.43
N PRO A 68 -17.33 5.38 23.02
CA PRO A 68 -17.23 6.68 22.38
C PRO A 68 -16.55 7.71 23.28
N LEU A 69 -15.69 8.52 22.69
CA LEU A 69 -14.89 9.51 23.40
C LEU A 69 -15.11 10.92 22.81
N GLN A 70 -15.21 11.92 23.67
CA GLN A 70 -15.25 13.33 23.31
C GLN A 70 -14.00 14.04 23.83
N LYS A 71 -13.37 14.83 22.98
CA LYS A 71 -12.21 15.64 23.32
C LYS A 71 -12.57 16.67 24.43
N ILE A 72 -11.68 16.84 25.41
CA ILE A 72 -11.76 17.83 26.47
C ILE A 72 -10.59 18.82 26.46
N GLY A 73 -9.41 18.41 25.98
CA GLY A 73 -8.21 19.26 25.81
C GLY A 73 -8.08 19.83 24.39
N LYS A 74 -6.88 20.22 24.02
CA LYS A 74 -6.55 20.64 22.64
C LYS A 74 -6.36 19.41 21.76
N ARG A 75 -6.59 19.59 20.46
CA ARG A 75 -6.32 18.53 19.47
C ARG A 75 -4.85 18.14 19.51
N GLY A 76 -4.57 16.85 19.52
CA GLY A 76 -3.22 16.28 19.59
C GLY A 76 -2.75 15.92 21.00
N GLU A 77 -3.32 16.50 22.06
CA GLU A 77 -2.94 16.20 23.45
C GLU A 77 -3.40 14.80 23.90
N GLY A 78 -4.50 14.30 23.33
CA GLY A 78 -5.03 12.97 23.64
C GLY A 78 -5.88 12.93 24.91
N GLU A 79 -6.44 14.07 25.32
CA GLU A 79 -7.31 14.19 26.46
C GLU A 79 -8.77 14.05 26.06
N PHE A 80 -9.41 12.98 26.55
CA PHE A 80 -10.78 12.62 26.19
C PHE A 80 -11.58 12.22 27.43
N LYS A 81 -12.90 12.42 27.35
CA LYS A 81 -13.87 11.84 28.29
C LYS A 81 -14.78 10.87 27.56
N ARG A 82 -15.18 9.80 28.25
CA ARG A 82 -16.20 8.88 27.78
C ARG A 82 -17.55 9.60 27.68
N ILE A 83 -18.28 9.33 26.59
CA ILE A 83 -19.66 9.73 26.36
C ILE A 83 -20.48 8.53 25.90
N SER A 84 -21.82 8.64 25.92
CA SER A 84 -22.66 7.59 25.33
C SER A 84 -22.71 7.69 23.82
N TRP A 85 -23.11 6.59 23.15
CA TRP A 85 -23.38 6.60 21.70
C TRP A 85 -24.40 7.64 21.31
N GLU A 86 -25.48 7.81 22.10
CA GLU A 86 -26.49 8.81 21.85
C GLU A 86 -25.89 10.21 21.84
N GLN A 87 -25.12 10.58 22.89
CA GLN A 87 -24.41 11.86 22.96
C GLN A 87 -23.45 12.06 21.76
N ALA A 88 -22.68 11.04 21.40
CA ALA A 88 -21.75 11.12 20.28
C ALA A 88 -22.50 11.40 18.97
N LEU A 89 -23.55 10.62 18.70
CA LEU A 89 -24.35 10.74 17.47
C LEU A 89 -25.11 12.07 17.41
N ASP A 90 -25.59 12.60 18.54
CA ASP A 90 -26.25 13.90 18.58
C ASP A 90 -25.31 15.05 18.28
N LEU A 91 -24.10 15.01 18.83
CA LEU A 91 -23.07 16.02 18.55
C LEU A 91 -22.66 15.99 17.06
N ILE A 92 -22.43 14.81 16.53
CA ILE A 92 -22.07 14.61 15.11
C ILE A 92 -23.22 15.10 14.21
N TYR A 93 -24.45 14.65 14.48
CA TYR A 93 -25.63 15.02 13.69
C TYR A 93 -25.81 16.54 13.62
N LYS A 94 -25.81 17.21 14.78
CA LYS A 94 -25.98 18.66 14.85
C LYS A 94 -24.92 19.42 14.06
N LYS A 95 -23.65 19.03 14.23
CA LYS A 95 -22.54 19.66 13.51
C LYS A 95 -22.60 19.40 12.01
N LEU A 96 -22.77 18.16 11.57
CA LEU A 96 -22.84 17.82 10.15
C LEU A 96 -24.05 18.47 9.47
N LYS A 97 -25.22 18.53 10.14
CA LYS A 97 -26.41 19.22 9.63
C LYS A 97 -26.12 20.69 9.39
N ASN A 98 -25.57 21.39 10.39
CA ASN A 98 -25.24 22.82 10.28
C ASN A 98 -24.24 23.08 9.14
N LEU A 99 -23.15 22.27 9.03
CA LEU A 99 -22.16 22.43 7.97
C LEU A 99 -22.76 22.23 6.60
N ARG A 100 -23.63 21.21 6.43
CA ARG A 100 -24.34 20.95 5.18
C ARG A 100 -25.25 22.12 4.78
N GLU A 101 -25.99 22.69 5.74
CA GLU A 101 -26.89 23.82 5.50
C GLU A 101 -26.12 25.10 5.18
N GLN A 102 -24.99 25.33 5.83
CA GLN A 102 -24.21 26.56 5.70
C GLN A 102 -23.23 26.55 4.49
N TYR A 103 -22.59 25.43 4.22
CA TYR A 103 -21.50 25.33 3.24
C TYR A 103 -21.75 24.28 2.12
N GLY A 104 -22.81 23.50 2.23
CA GLY A 104 -23.02 22.34 1.35
C GLY A 104 -22.32 21.07 1.85
N PRO A 105 -22.73 19.90 1.29
CA PRO A 105 -22.22 18.60 1.72
C PRO A 105 -20.72 18.41 1.41
N GLU A 106 -20.18 19.06 0.36
CA GLU A 106 -18.77 19.00 -0.03
C GLU A 106 -17.81 19.68 0.97
N SER A 107 -18.34 20.42 1.95
CA SER A 107 -17.56 20.94 3.08
C SER A 107 -17.08 19.84 4.05
N VAL A 108 -17.58 18.62 3.88
CA VAL A 108 -17.14 17.45 4.63
C VAL A 108 -16.19 16.62 3.78
N LEU A 109 -14.96 16.44 4.26
CA LEU A 109 -14.01 15.50 3.68
C LEU A 109 -14.24 14.10 4.27
N TYR A 110 -14.69 13.16 3.46
CA TYR A 110 -14.70 11.73 3.79
C TYR A 110 -13.35 11.11 3.44
N TYR A 111 -12.59 10.72 4.46
CA TYR A 111 -11.26 10.15 4.32
C TYR A 111 -11.22 8.71 4.80
N ASN A 112 -11.20 7.76 3.88
CA ASN A 112 -11.03 6.34 4.17
C ASN A 112 -9.84 5.77 3.39
N ARG A 113 -9.31 4.64 3.87
CA ARG A 113 -8.24 3.87 3.21
C ARG A 113 -8.49 2.37 3.38
N PHE A 114 -7.45 1.59 3.22
CA PHE A 114 -7.53 0.14 3.16
C PHE A 114 -6.98 -0.52 4.44
N ALA A 115 -7.37 -0.07 5.65
CA ALA A 115 -7.02 -0.82 6.86
C ALA A 115 -7.53 -2.27 6.79
N ASN A 116 -8.70 -2.46 6.15
CA ASN A 116 -9.28 -3.74 5.79
C ASN A 116 -9.72 -3.75 4.31
N LEU A 117 -9.66 -4.92 3.67
CA LEU A 117 -9.96 -5.11 2.24
C LEU A 117 -11.43 -5.48 1.97
N GLY A 118 -12.29 -5.52 2.99
CA GLY A 118 -13.67 -5.95 2.88
C GLY A 118 -14.56 -5.04 2.03
N VAL A 119 -15.68 -5.59 1.54
CA VAL A 119 -16.67 -4.88 0.72
C VAL A 119 -17.67 -4.10 1.56
N VAL A 120 -17.95 -4.53 2.81
CA VAL A 120 -18.98 -3.92 3.67
C VAL A 120 -18.67 -2.46 4.02
N LYS A 121 -17.40 -2.06 3.98
CA LYS A 121 -16.99 -0.64 4.13
C LYS A 121 -17.68 0.29 3.11
N ASN A 122 -18.17 -0.22 1.98
CA ASN A 122 -18.90 0.58 0.98
C ASN A 122 -20.25 1.10 1.48
N CYS A 123 -20.75 0.63 2.64
CA CYS A 123 -21.89 1.21 3.34
C CYS A 123 -21.72 2.71 3.61
N ALA A 124 -20.49 3.17 3.77
CA ALA A 124 -20.17 4.59 3.94
C ALA A 124 -20.66 5.43 2.76
N TYR A 125 -20.45 4.95 1.51
CA TYR A 125 -20.93 5.68 0.32
C TYR A 125 -22.46 5.78 0.32
N SER A 126 -23.19 4.76 0.79
CA SER A 126 -24.63 4.80 0.93
C SER A 126 -25.09 5.89 1.89
N PHE A 127 -24.39 6.12 2.98
CA PHE A 127 -24.67 7.22 3.91
C PHE A 127 -24.34 8.58 3.27
N TRP A 128 -23.13 8.75 2.73
CA TRP A 128 -22.69 10.03 2.17
C TRP A 128 -23.47 10.45 0.92
N TYR A 129 -24.00 9.49 0.14
CA TYR A 129 -24.89 9.78 -0.98
C TYR A 129 -26.23 10.32 -0.50
N GLN A 130 -26.82 9.72 0.54
CA GLN A 130 -28.04 10.27 1.18
C GLN A 130 -27.78 11.60 1.90
N PHE A 131 -26.58 11.83 2.38
CA PHE A 131 -26.17 13.13 2.93
C PHE A 131 -26.16 14.25 1.88
N GLY A 132 -26.17 13.91 0.60
CA GLY A 132 -26.21 14.83 -0.54
C GLY A 132 -24.87 15.09 -1.17
N GLY A 133 -23.81 14.40 -0.75
CA GLY A 133 -22.48 14.49 -1.30
C GLY A 133 -21.38 14.65 -0.25
N PHE A 134 -20.15 14.85 -0.71
CA PHE A 134 -18.96 15.02 0.12
C PHE A 134 -17.74 15.38 -0.74
N THR A 135 -16.64 15.76 -0.11
CA THR A 135 -15.32 15.80 -0.74
C THR A 135 -14.57 14.50 -0.47
N SER A 136 -13.92 13.93 -1.50
CA SER A 136 -13.04 12.78 -1.36
C SER A 136 -11.64 13.07 -1.90
N THR A 137 -10.74 12.10 -1.74
CA THR A 137 -9.38 12.18 -2.25
C THR A 137 -9.18 11.23 -3.43
N TYR A 138 -8.21 11.51 -4.28
CA TYR A 138 -7.78 10.64 -5.38
C TYR A 138 -6.28 10.35 -5.32
N GLY A 139 -5.80 9.39 -6.14
CA GLY A 139 -4.44 8.87 -6.09
C GLY A 139 -4.21 7.91 -4.91
N GLY A 140 -2.98 7.57 -4.65
CA GLY A 140 -2.65 6.53 -3.67
C GLY A 140 -1.41 6.80 -2.83
N LEU A 141 -1.45 6.32 -1.59
CA LEU A 141 -0.28 6.22 -0.71
C LEU A 141 0.52 4.94 -0.99
N CYS A 142 -0.04 4.00 -1.78
CA CYS A 142 0.47 2.65 -1.95
C CYS A 142 0.92 2.38 -3.38
N ASP A 143 0.06 1.92 -4.26
CA ASP A 143 0.37 1.26 -5.54
C ASP A 143 -0.15 1.97 -6.80
N SER A 144 -0.80 3.12 -6.67
CA SER A 144 -1.52 3.77 -7.77
C SER A 144 -0.63 4.14 -8.97
N ALA A 145 0.62 4.55 -8.75
CA ALA A 145 1.54 4.87 -9.83
C ALA A 145 1.88 3.64 -10.68
N ALA A 146 2.20 2.52 -10.02
CA ALA A 146 2.54 1.28 -10.72
C ALA A 146 1.31 0.63 -11.35
N GLN A 147 0.15 0.64 -10.69
CA GLN A 147 -1.09 0.13 -11.30
C GLN A 147 -1.41 0.86 -12.60
N GLU A 148 -1.39 2.19 -12.59
CA GLU A 148 -1.67 2.97 -13.79
C GLU A 148 -0.61 2.75 -14.88
N ALA A 149 0.68 2.66 -14.51
CA ALA A 149 1.76 2.37 -15.44
C ALA A 149 1.57 1.00 -16.14
N ILE A 150 1.16 -0.03 -15.38
CA ILE A 150 0.89 -1.37 -15.90
C ILE A 150 -0.37 -1.37 -16.79
N ASN A 151 -1.44 -0.68 -16.36
CA ASN A 151 -2.65 -0.52 -17.19
C ASN A 151 -2.37 0.19 -18.51
N LEU A 152 -1.51 1.20 -18.51
CA LEU A 152 -1.10 1.91 -19.71
C LEU A 152 -0.23 1.04 -20.63
N THR A 153 0.44 0.02 -20.11
CA THR A 153 1.35 -0.86 -20.85
C THR A 153 0.66 -2.14 -21.32
N TYR A 154 -0.09 -2.81 -20.43
CA TYR A 154 -0.69 -4.13 -20.68
C TYR A 154 -2.23 -4.11 -20.74
N GLY A 155 -2.88 -3.02 -20.31
CA GLY A 155 -4.34 -2.90 -20.23
C GLY A 155 -4.96 -3.47 -18.96
N GLU A 156 -4.26 -4.32 -18.23
CA GLU A 156 -4.72 -4.96 -17.00
C GLU A 156 -3.57 -5.21 -16.03
N VAL A 157 -3.89 -5.25 -14.73
CA VAL A 157 -2.91 -5.56 -13.67
C VAL A 157 -3.13 -6.99 -13.21
N LYS A 158 -2.34 -7.93 -13.74
CA LYS A 158 -2.38 -9.34 -13.38
C LYS A 158 -1.01 -10.01 -13.53
N HIS A 159 -0.79 -11.05 -12.76
CA HIS A 159 0.41 -11.88 -12.86
C HIS A 159 0.06 -13.37 -12.79
N ASN A 160 0.99 -14.23 -13.17
CA ASN A 160 0.83 -15.67 -13.04
C ASN A 160 0.58 -16.05 -11.57
N ARG A 161 -0.13 -17.14 -11.33
CA ARG A 161 -0.28 -17.70 -10.00
C ARG A 161 1.07 -17.78 -9.29
N ILE A 162 1.16 -17.32 -8.03
CA ILE A 162 2.45 -17.22 -7.32
C ILE A 162 3.23 -18.56 -7.23
N SER A 163 2.52 -19.70 -7.23
CA SER A 163 3.15 -21.01 -7.26
C SER A 163 3.88 -21.32 -8.60
N ASP A 164 3.56 -20.59 -9.68
CA ASP A 164 4.24 -20.74 -10.96
C ASP A 164 5.71 -20.29 -10.90
N LEU A 165 6.09 -19.47 -9.92
CA LEU A 165 7.50 -19.11 -9.67
C LEU A 165 8.41 -20.33 -9.44
N GLU A 166 7.85 -21.46 -8.96
CA GLU A 166 8.63 -22.69 -8.80
C GLU A 166 9.12 -23.29 -10.11
N ASN A 167 8.61 -22.83 -11.26
CA ASN A 167 9.04 -23.22 -12.61
C ASN A 167 10.06 -22.23 -13.19
N SER A 168 10.39 -21.13 -12.49
CA SER A 168 11.32 -20.12 -12.98
C SER A 168 12.76 -20.64 -12.95
N LYS A 169 13.56 -20.27 -13.96
CA LYS A 169 15.01 -20.49 -13.99
C LYS A 169 15.80 -19.27 -13.53
N LEU A 170 15.21 -18.07 -13.70
CA LEU A 170 15.74 -16.80 -13.27
C LEU A 170 14.60 -15.96 -12.66
N ILE A 171 14.82 -15.44 -11.47
CA ILE A 171 13.91 -14.54 -10.76
C ILE A 171 14.66 -13.24 -10.48
N ILE A 172 14.05 -12.12 -10.82
CA ILE A 172 14.58 -10.78 -10.56
C ILE A 172 13.64 -10.07 -9.57
N LEU A 173 14.14 -9.76 -8.37
CA LEU A 173 13.47 -8.89 -7.42
C LEU A 173 13.91 -7.45 -7.69
N TRP A 174 12.97 -6.57 -8.01
CA TRP A 174 13.26 -5.16 -8.27
C TRP A 174 12.50 -4.27 -7.30
N GLY A 175 13.20 -3.62 -6.35
CA GLY A 175 12.62 -2.81 -5.29
C GLY A 175 11.62 -3.58 -4.43
N SER A 176 11.86 -4.87 -4.22
CA SER A 176 10.94 -5.82 -3.57
C SER A 176 11.62 -6.61 -2.46
N ASN A 177 10.96 -6.67 -1.29
CA ASN A 177 11.41 -7.43 -0.13
C ASN A 177 10.32 -8.41 0.36
N PRO A 178 10.00 -9.47 -0.41
CA PRO A 178 8.94 -10.40 -0.04
C PRO A 178 9.17 -11.16 1.27
N ALA A 179 10.40 -11.29 1.76
CA ALA A 179 10.67 -11.88 3.06
C ALA A 179 9.92 -11.15 4.20
N TYR A 180 9.68 -9.83 4.06
CA TYR A 180 8.94 -9.02 5.03
C TYR A 180 7.51 -8.70 4.59
N THR A 181 7.28 -8.53 3.28
CA THR A 181 6.02 -8.00 2.75
C THR A 181 5.10 -9.05 2.15
N ASN A 182 5.64 -10.19 1.71
CA ASN A 182 4.86 -11.29 1.11
C ASN A 182 5.54 -12.65 1.32
N ILE A 183 5.42 -13.20 2.54
CA ILE A 183 6.07 -14.47 2.92
C ILE A 183 5.63 -15.66 2.04
N HIS A 184 4.46 -15.58 1.40
CA HIS A 184 3.95 -16.64 0.54
C HIS A 184 4.70 -16.67 -0.79
N ILE A 185 4.90 -15.52 -1.42
CA ILE A 185 5.69 -15.44 -2.66
C ILE A 185 7.16 -15.83 -2.38
N MET A 186 7.72 -15.41 -1.22
CA MET A 186 9.09 -15.78 -0.83
C MET A 186 9.25 -17.30 -0.64
N HIS A 187 8.21 -17.98 -0.17
CA HIS A 187 8.20 -19.44 -0.09
C HIS A 187 8.39 -20.10 -1.47
N HIS A 188 7.67 -19.64 -2.49
CA HIS A 188 7.80 -20.18 -3.86
C HIS A 188 9.13 -19.80 -4.50
N ILE A 189 9.66 -18.59 -4.23
CA ILE A 189 11.01 -18.18 -4.65
C ILE A 189 12.06 -19.12 -4.06
N ASN A 190 12.00 -19.40 -2.75
CA ASN A 190 12.95 -20.33 -2.11
C ASN A 190 12.90 -21.72 -2.75
N LYS A 191 11.71 -22.25 -3.02
CA LYS A 191 11.57 -23.53 -3.73
C LYS A 191 12.18 -23.52 -5.13
N ALA A 192 12.06 -22.41 -5.87
CA ALA A 192 12.72 -22.27 -7.18
C ALA A 192 14.23 -22.25 -7.03
N VAL A 193 14.76 -21.49 -6.08
CA VAL A 193 16.21 -21.42 -5.79
C VAL A 193 16.76 -22.79 -5.35
N ASP A 194 16.03 -23.51 -4.50
CA ASP A 194 16.40 -24.87 -4.08
C ASP A 194 16.44 -25.86 -5.27
N LYS A 195 15.70 -25.60 -6.35
CA LYS A 195 15.73 -26.33 -7.63
C LYS A 195 16.80 -25.80 -8.60
N GLY A 196 17.60 -24.82 -8.21
CA GLY A 196 18.70 -24.27 -9.01
C GLY A 196 18.40 -22.98 -9.76
N ALA A 197 17.22 -22.36 -9.58
CA ALA A 197 16.94 -21.07 -10.17
C ALA A 197 17.92 -19.99 -9.66
N LYS A 198 18.31 -19.06 -10.55
CA LYS A 198 19.09 -17.90 -10.17
C LYS A 198 18.19 -16.81 -9.60
N LEU A 199 18.63 -16.18 -8.52
CA LEU A 199 17.95 -15.04 -7.91
C LEU A 199 18.81 -13.79 -8.06
N LEU A 200 18.26 -12.73 -8.62
CA LEU A 200 18.90 -11.42 -8.70
C LEU A 200 18.08 -10.41 -7.90
N THR A 201 18.73 -9.46 -7.24
CA THR A 201 18.04 -8.39 -6.52
C THR A 201 18.59 -7.02 -6.93
N ILE A 202 17.67 -6.11 -7.23
CA ILE A 202 17.93 -4.70 -7.49
C ILE A 202 17.18 -3.92 -6.42
N ASP A 203 17.89 -3.33 -5.48
CA ASP A 203 17.30 -2.53 -4.39
C ASP A 203 18.35 -1.52 -3.88
N ILE A 204 17.88 -0.40 -3.37
CA ILE A 204 18.72 0.69 -2.87
C ILE A 204 19.42 0.37 -1.53
N ARG A 205 19.00 -0.66 -0.84
CA ARG A 205 19.63 -1.23 0.36
C ARG A 205 19.73 -2.74 0.26
N GLU A 206 20.66 -3.35 0.98
CA GLU A 206 20.64 -4.81 1.13
C GLU A 206 19.45 -5.23 1.99
N ASN A 207 18.48 -5.90 1.35
CA ASN A 207 17.27 -6.37 1.99
C ASN A 207 17.31 -7.88 2.30
N GLU A 208 16.40 -8.33 3.14
CA GLU A 208 16.36 -9.69 3.66
C GLU A 208 16.05 -10.75 2.60
N SER A 209 15.31 -10.38 1.54
CA SER A 209 15.03 -11.28 0.42
C SER A 209 16.25 -11.50 -0.46
N GLY A 210 17.13 -10.51 -0.54
CA GLY A 210 18.34 -10.54 -1.35
C GLY A 210 19.51 -11.31 -0.75
N THR A 211 19.41 -11.82 0.48
CA THR A 211 20.53 -12.54 1.14
C THR A 211 20.99 -13.81 0.41
N LYS A 212 20.12 -14.40 -0.42
CA LYS A 212 20.42 -15.57 -1.26
C LYS A 212 20.66 -15.20 -2.73
N SER A 213 20.76 -13.92 -3.07
CA SER A 213 20.91 -13.48 -4.45
C SER A 213 22.28 -13.81 -5.02
N ASN A 214 22.29 -14.31 -6.25
CA ASN A 214 23.50 -14.54 -7.04
C ASN A 214 24.15 -13.20 -7.47
N LEU A 215 23.34 -12.14 -7.59
CA LEU A 215 23.79 -10.79 -7.91
C LEU A 215 22.92 -9.77 -7.17
N TYR A 216 23.55 -8.76 -6.60
CA TYR A 216 22.90 -7.64 -5.94
C TYR A 216 23.35 -6.32 -6.55
N LEU A 217 22.39 -5.48 -7.01
CA LEU A 217 22.64 -4.16 -7.54
C LEU A 217 21.98 -3.11 -6.66
N ASN A 218 22.72 -2.07 -6.30
CA ASN A 218 22.25 -0.96 -5.49
C ASN A 218 22.25 0.33 -6.32
N PRO A 219 21.15 0.65 -7.04
CA PRO A 219 21.07 1.90 -7.79
C PRO A 219 20.94 3.10 -6.86
N ARG A 220 21.46 4.25 -7.28
CA ARG A 220 21.14 5.53 -6.66
C ARG A 220 19.60 5.72 -6.62
N PRO A 221 19.03 6.23 -5.51
CA PRO A 221 17.60 6.39 -5.36
C PRO A 221 16.91 7.08 -6.54
N GLY A 222 15.85 6.44 -7.09
CA GLY A 222 15.03 6.95 -8.17
C GLY A 222 15.63 6.83 -9.59
N THR A 223 16.74 6.09 -9.76
CA THR A 223 17.38 5.90 -11.07
C THR A 223 17.05 4.55 -11.74
N ASP A 224 16.12 3.80 -11.17
CA ASP A 224 15.67 2.49 -11.65
C ASP A 224 15.19 2.51 -13.11
N GLY A 225 14.52 3.59 -13.53
CA GLY A 225 14.08 3.77 -14.91
C GLY A 225 15.26 3.90 -15.90
N CYS A 226 16.33 4.59 -15.50
CA CYS A 226 17.56 4.69 -16.29
C CYS A 226 18.22 3.31 -16.42
N LEU A 227 18.30 2.54 -15.33
CA LEU A 227 18.84 1.18 -15.35
C LEU A 227 18.04 0.28 -16.30
N ALA A 228 16.71 0.32 -16.22
CA ALA A 228 15.82 -0.49 -17.06
C ALA A 228 15.99 -0.17 -18.54
N LEU A 229 16.07 1.14 -18.89
CA LEU A 229 16.28 1.56 -20.29
C LEU A 229 17.67 1.15 -20.81
N GLY A 230 18.71 1.20 -19.97
CA GLY A 230 20.04 0.70 -20.34
C GLY A 230 20.08 -0.80 -20.53
N ILE A 231 19.40 -1.57 -19.68
CA ILE A 231 19.25 -3.02 -19.87
C ILE A 231 18.50 -3.26 -21.18
N ALA A 232 17.39 -2.57 -21.44
CA ALA A 232 16.64 -2.70 -22.70
C ALA A 232 17.50 -2.41 -23.92
N ASN A 233 18.33 -1.36 -23.89
CA ASN A 233 19.26 -1.06 -24.98
C ASN A 233 20.19 -2.25 -25.26
N GLN A 234 20.79 -2.82 -24.23
CA GLN A 234 21.71 -3.95 -24.37
C GLN A 234 21.04 -5.25 -24.81
N LEU A 235 19.81 -5.51 -24.37
CA LEU A 235 19.04 -6.66 -24.85
C LEU A 235 18.79 -6.55 -26.36
N ILE A 236 18.48 -5.36 -26.87
CA ILE A 236 18.25 -5.09 -28.29
C ILE A 236 19.58 -5.17 -29.09
N GLU A 237 20.64 -4.50 -28.63
CA GLU A 237 21.95 -4.50 -29.31
C GLU A 237 22.58 -5.90 -29.41
N ASN A 238 22.42 -6.73 -28.38
CA ASN A 238 22.96 -8.10 -28.34
C ASN A 238 21.98 -9.16 -28.88
N ASN A 239 20.86 -8.76 -29.45
CA ASN A 239 19.86 -9.65 -30.05
C ASN A 239 19.28 -10.67 -29.04
N ILE A 240 19.08 -10.22 -27.76
CA ILE A 240 18.51 -11.00 -26.66
C ILE A 240 17.01 -10.67 -26.53
N ILE A 241 16.31 -10.55 -27.62
CA ILE A 241 14.89 -10.21 -27.69
C ILE A 241 14.12 -11.31 -28.42
N ASP A 242 12.80 -11.36 -28.22
CA ASP A 242 11.90 -12.26 -28.96
C ASP A 242 11.22 -11.47 -30.08
N ASP A 243 11.88 -11.35 -31.25
CA ASP A 243 11.38 -10.57 -32.39
C ASP A 243 9.99 -11.00 -32.81
N ASN A 244 9.72 -12.32 -32.84
CA ASN A 244 8.40 -12.84 -33.22
C ASN A 244 7.30 -12.44 -32.24
N PHE A 245 7.60 -12.39 -30.94
CA PHE A 245 6.66 -11.90 -29.92
C PHE A 245 6.44 -10.38 -30.06
N ILE A 246 7.52 -9.63 -30.28
CA ILE A 246 7.49 -8.19 -30.43
C ILE A 246 6.62 -7.80 -31.63
N ASP A 247 6.85 -8.37 -32.79
CA ASP A 247 6.13 -8.03 -34.01
C ASP A 247 4.63 -8.30 -33.91
N ARG A 248 4.26 -9.42 -33.29
CA ARG A 248 2.85 -9.84 -33.19
C ARG A 248 2.09 -9.17 -32.07
N HIS A 249 2.73 -8.94 -30.92
CA HIS A 249 2.03 -8.64 -29.67
C HIS A 249 2.40 -7.30 -29.06
N THR A 250 3.21 -6.46 -29.71
CA THR A 250 3.60 -5.15 -29.20
C THR A 250 3.30 -4.01 -30.17
N PHE A 251 3.22 -2.80 -29.64
CA PHE A 251 3.02 -1.56 -30.39
C PHE A 251 4.05 -0.50 -29.99
N GLY A 252 4.65 0.20 -30.95
CA GLY A 252 5.59 1.30 -30.72
C GLY A 252 7.01 0.84 -30.39
N PHE A 253 7.38 -0.39 -30.79
CA PHE A 253 8.74 -0.92 -30.55
C PHE A 253 9.81 -0.15 -31.32
N SER A 254 9.55 0.28 -32.56
CA SER A 254 10.52 1.05 -33.37
C SER A 254 10.93 2.34 -32.68
N GLU A 255 9.98 3.09 -32.17
CA GLU A 255 10.20 4.35 -31.44
C GLU A 255 10.92 4.08 -30.10
N PHE A 256 10.58 2.99 -29.42
CA PHE A 256 11.26 2.58 -28.20
C PHE A 256 12.72 2.18 -28.45
N LYS A 257 12.98 1.44 -29.53
CA LYS A 257 14.33 1.06 -29.97
C LYS A 257 15.21 2.30 -30.22
N GLU A 258 14.67 3.33 -30.83
CA GLU A 258 15.40 4.60 -31.02
C GLU A 258 15.63 5.34 -29.70
N LEU A 259 14.62 5.36 -28.81
CA LEU A 259 14.75 5.99 -27.50
C LEU A 259 15.90 5.39 -26.69
N VAL A 260 15.99 4.05 -26.61
CA VAL A 260 16.93 3.39 -25.69
C VAL A 260 18.39 3.55 -26.09
N LYS A 261 18.68 3.91 -27.35
CA LYS A 261 20.05 4.29 -27.80
C LYS A 261 20.63 5.47 -26.99
N ASN A 262 19.78 6.29 -26.37
CA ASN A 262 20.21 7.39 -25.51
C ASN A 262 20.68 6.93 -24.12
N TYR A 263 20.65 5.61 -23.84
CA TYR A 263 21.02 5.01 -22.57
C TYR A 263 22.16 3.99 -22.72
N PRO A 264 23.36 4.40 -23.25
CA PRO A 264 24.52 3.52 -23.28
C PRO A 264 24.99 3.20 -21.86
N LEU A 265 25.64 2.03 -21.66
CA LEU A 265 25.95 1.52 -20.32
C LEU A 265 26.83 2.47 -19.50
N GLU A 266 27.72 3.22 -20.11
CA GLU A 266 28.59 4.21 -19.46
C GLU A 266 27.73 5.32 -18.80
N LYS A 267 26.74 5.85 -19.54
CA LYS A 267 25.79 6.82 -19.02
C LYS A 267 24.93 6.22 -17.90
N VAL A 268 24.46 4.98 -18.09
CA VAL A 268 23.66 4.27 -17.08
C VAL A 268 24.46 4.05 -15.81
N SER A 269 25.71 3.58 -15.91
CA SER A 269 26.60 3.41 -14.77
C SER A 269 26.85 4.72 -14.02
N ALA A 270 27.11 5.82 -14.74
CA ALA A 270 27.30 7.13 -14.14
C ALA A 270 26.03 7.66 -13.46
N THR A 271 24.85 7.44 -14.05
CA THR A 271 23.57 7.92 -13.51
C THR A 271 23.13 7.12 -12.30
N THR A 272 23.24 5.80 -12.38
CA THR A 272 22.77 4.86 -11.34
C THR A 272 23.79 4.64 -10.21
N GLU A 273 25.04 5.05 -10.44
CA GLU A 273 26.19 4.81 -9.55
C GLU A 273 26.49 3.29 -9.37
N ILE A 274 25.96 2.44 -10.26
CA ILE A 274 26.26 1.02 -10.28
C ILE A 274 27.53 0.79 -11.13
N PRO A 275 28.53 0.06 -10.63
CA PRO A 275 29.71 -0.30 -11.43
C PRO A 275 29.35 -1.02 -12.72
N LEU A 276 29.91 -0.59 -13.84
CA LEU A 276 29.65 -1.14 -15.18
C LEU A 276 29.74 -2.68 -15.24
N PRO A 277 30.72 -3.36 -14.62
CA PRO A 277 30.78 -4.83 -14.59
C PRO A 277 29.54 -5.47 -13.95
N LYS A 278 28.95 -4.88 -12.91
CA LYS A 278 27.72 -5.37 -12.29
C LYS A 278 26.53 -5.25 -13.23
N ILE A 279 26.42 -4.14 -13.99
CA ILE A 279 25.36 -3.97 -15.00
C ILE A 279 25.53 -5.02 -16.12
N LYS A 280 26.74 -5.27 -16.57
CA LYS A 280 27.01 -6.34 -17.56
C LYS A 280 26.66 -7.72 -17.04
N SER A 281 26.83 -7.97 -15.73
CA SER A 281 26.48 -9.26 -15.14
C SER A 281 24.98 -9.55 -15.20
N ILE A 282 24.08 -8.58 -14.93
CA ILE A 282 22.63 -8.81 -15.03
C ILE A 282 22.23 -9.14 -16.48
N ILE A 283 22.85 -8.49 -17.47
CA ILE A 283 22.59 -8.74 -18.90
C ILE A 283 23.00 -10.16 -19.27
N ASN A 284 24.14 -10.65 -18.74
CA ASN A 284 24.58 -12.03 -18.94
C ASN A 284 23.61 -13.05 -18.33
N TYR A 285 23.09 -12.81 -17.11
CA TYR A 285 22.08 -13.69 -16.51
C TYR A 285 20.80 -13.74 -17.35
N ILE A 286 20.36 -12.60 -17.90
CA ILE A 286 19.18 -12.54 -18.79
C ILE A 286 19.50 -13.26 -20.11
N LYS A 287 20.70 -13.11 -20.67
CA LYS A 287 21.12 -13.82 -21.89
C LYS A 287 21.09 -15.36 -21.74
N GLU A 288 21.56 -15.85 -20.59
CA GLU A 288 21.51 -17.28 -20.28
C GLU A 288 20.08 -17.79 -20.03
N ASN A 289 19.20 -16.93 -19.53
CA ASN A 289 17.81 -17.23 -19.18
C ASN A 289 16.87 -16.12 -19.67
N PRO A 290 16.62 -16.00 -20.99
CA PRO A 290 15.90 -14.86 -21.56
C PRO A 290 14.42 -14.81 -21.16
N ARG A 291 13.88 -15.90 -20.65
CA ARG A 291 12.54 -15.95 -20.05
C ARG A 291 12.66 -16.05 -18.54
N TYR A 292 12.24 -15.02 -17.84
CA TYR A 292 12.41 -14.86 -16.40
C TYR A 292 11.16 -14.29 -15.73
N ALA A 293 11.05 -14.51 -14.44
CA ALA A 293 10.07 -13.84 -13.60
C ALA A 293 10.67 -12.57 -13.04
N LEU A 294 10.02 -11.41 -13.29
CA LEU A 294 10.41 -10.12 -12.75
C LEU A 294 9.37 -9.68 -11.73
N ILE A 295 9.75 -9.58 -10.45
CA ILE A 295 8.90 -9.17 -9.35
C ILE A 295 9.22 -7.72 -9.01
N CYS A 296 8.32 -6.82 -9.41
CA CYS A 296 8.42 -5.39 -9.14
C CYS A 296 7.78 -5.06 -7.79
N GLY A 297 8.53 -4.42 -6.91
CA GLY A 297 8.07 -4.03 -5.58
C GLY A 297 7.54 -2.61 -5.51
N MET A 298 6.95 -2.29 -4.35
CA MET A 298 6.41 -0.94 -4.08
C MET A 298 7.49 0.13 -3.97
N GLY A 299 8.76 -0.25 -3.75
CA GLY A 299 9.88 0.68 -3.57
C GLY A 299 10.12 1.58 -4.78
N VAL A 300 10.08 1.01 -5.98
CA VAL A 300 10.38 1.72 -7.24
C VAL A 300 9.39 2.84 -7.58
N GLN A 301 8.21 2.80 -7.01
CA GLN A 301 7.16 3.79 -7.28
C GLN A 301 7.04 4.91 -6.24
N ARG A 302 8.03 5.07 -5.35
CA ARG A 302 8.04 6.08 -4.29
C ARG A 302 8.71 7.40 -4.70
N TYR A 303 8.86 7.65 -5.99
CA TYR A 303 9.51 8.81 -6.58
C TYR A 303 8.59 9.56 -7.53
N THR A 304 8.95 10.80 -7.85
CA THR A 304 8.17 11.62 -8.79
C THR A 304 8.23 11.13 -10.24
N ASN A 305 9.17 10.27 -10.59
CA ASN A 305 9.31 9.64 -11.92
C ASN A 305 8.79 8.18 -11.96
N ALA A 306 8.00 7.79 -10.96
CA ALA A 306 7.61 6.40 -10.67
C ALA A 306 6.87 5.70 -11.81
N GLY A 307 5.92 6.37 -12.48
CA GLY A 307 5.10 5.74 -13.51
C GLY A 307 5.91 5.37 -14.74
N GLN A 308 6.73 6.27 -15.25
CA GLN A 308 7.64 5.98 -16.38
C GLN A 308 8.69 4.91 -15.98
N THR A 309 9.16 4.93 -14.74
CA THR A 309 10.08 3.90 -14.21
C THR A 309 9.45 2.51 -14.26
N VAL A 310 8.22 2.36 -13.74
CA VAL A 310 7.53 1.06 -13.76
C VAL A 310 7.22 0.60 -15.18
N ARG A 311 6.85 1.51 -16.10
CA ARG A 311 6.68 1.18 -17.51
C ARG A 311 7.99 0.63 -18.10
N ALA A 312 9.12 1.32 -17.90
CA ALA A 312 10.42 0.87 -18.40
C ALA A 312 10.80 -0.52 -17.89
N ILE A 313 10.62 -0.77 -16.57
CA ILE A 313 10.92 -2.08 -15.94
C ILE A 313 10.00 -3.17 -16.50
N SER A 314 8.71 -2.92 -16.61
CA SER A 314 7.73 -3.92 -17.07
C SER A 314 7.96 -4.35 -18.52
N LEU A 315 8.37 -3.42 -19.38
CA LEU A 315 8.67 -3.67 -20.80
C LEU A 315 9.86 -4.61 -21.03
N LEU A 316 10.75 -4.78 -20.04
CA LEU A 316 11.84 -5.78 -20.15
C LEU A 316 11.28 -7.20 -20.30
N SER A 317 10.17 -7.53 -19.65
CA SER A 317 9.51 -8.83 -19.81
C SER A 317 8.85 -8.99 -21.17
N ALA A 318 8.39 -7.91 -21.78
CA ALA A 318 7.83 -7.91 -23.13
C ALA A 318 8.92 -8.10 -24.20
N LEU A 319 10.08 -7.44 -24.04
CA LEU A 319 11.22 -7.57 -24.97
C LEU A 319 11.68 -9.03 -25.12
N THR A 320 11.70 -9.78 -24.02
CA THR A 320 12.19 -11.16 -24.00
C THR A 320 11.08 -12.20 -24.23
N GLY A 321 9.85 -11.76 -24.55
CA GLY A 321 8.72 -12.66 -24.74
C GLY A 321 8.37 -13.50 -23.49
N SER A 322 8.62 -12.94 -22.29
CA SER A 322 8.33 -13.60 -21.01
C SER A 322 6.84 -13.54 -20.61
N ILE A 323 6.05 -12.68 -21.24
CA ILE A 323 4.62 -12.50 -20.94
C ILE A 323 3.79 -13.65 -21.50
N GLY A 324 2.79 -14.12 -20.74
CA GLY A 324 1.89 -15.19 -21.16
C GLY A 324 2.49 -16.60 -21.10
N LYS A 325 3.60 -16.79 -20.40
CA LYS A 325 4.32 -18.06 -20.35
C LYS A 325 4.55 -18.56 -18.93
N LYS A 326 4.63 -19.86 -18.76
CA LYS A 326 4.89 -20.55 -17.48
C LYS A 326 6.31 -20.25 -16.97
N GLY A 327 6.43 -20.03 -15.67
CA GLY A 327 7.70 -19.79 -14.99
C GLY A 327 8.33 -18.43 -15.26
N CYS A 328 7.63 -17.49 -15.87
CA CYS A 328 8.15 -16.18 -16.22
C CYS A 328 7.04 -15.11 -16.21
N GLY A 329 7.36 -13.87 -16.59
CA GLY A 329 6.41 -12.78 -16.66
C GLY A 329 6.70 -11.64 -15.68
N PHE A 330 5.82 -10.67 -15.66
CA PHE A 330 5.91 -9.51 -14.79
C PHE A 330 4.93 -9.65 -13.61
N TYR A 331 5.45 -9.58 -12.38
CA TYR A 331 4.69 -9.72 -11.15
C TYR A 331 4.65 -8.38 -10.40
N PHE A 332 3.45 -7.93 -10.07
CA PHE A 332 3.24 -6.75 -9.20
C PHE A 332 2.07 -7.02 -8.25
N SER A 333 0.84 -6.81 -8.69
CA SER A 333 -0.37 -7.21 -7.98
C SER A 333 -1.27 -8.01 -8.90
N ASP A 334 -2.17 -8.83 -8.33
CA ASP A 334 -3.13 -9.64 -9.06
C ASP A 334 -4.55 -9.09 -8.86
N ARG A 335 -5.12 -8.53 -9.91
CA ARG A 335 -6.46 -7.90 -9.91
C ARG A 335 -7.47 -8.70 -10.76
N GLN A 336 -7.28 -10.02 -10.86
CA GLN A 336 -8.18 -10.90 -11.62
C GLN A 336 -9.44 -11.30 -10.84
N ALA A 337 -9.52 -11.05 -9.53
CA ALA A 337 -10.74 -11.24 -8.77
C ALA A 337 -11.86 -10.32 -9.33
N PRO A 338 -13.08 -10.81 -9.50
CA PRO A 338 -14.20 -9.96 -9.89
C PRO A 338 -14.43 -8.89 -8.82
N GLU A 339 -14.93 -7.74 -9.26
CA GLU A 339 -15.31 -6.67 -8.35
C GLU A 339 -16.50 -7.12 -7.50
N LEU A 340 -16.41 -6.91 -6.18
CA LEU A 340 -17.51 -7.14 -5.27
C LEU A 340 -18.39 -5.90 -5.24
N ASN A 341 -19.62 -6.05 -5.77
CA ASN A 341 -20.56 -4.95 -5.91
C ASN A 341 -21.43 -4.78 -4.66
N TRP A 342 -21.47 -3.56 -4.14
CA TRP A 342 -22.35 -3.17 -3.04
C TRP A 342 -23.76 -2.88 -3.56
N PRO A 343 -24.80 -3.71 -3.24
CA PRO A 343 -26.12 -3.59 -3.85
C PRO A 343 -27.03 -2.53 -3.19
N PHE A 344 -26.59 -1.90 -2.11
CA PHE A 344 -27.40 -1.01 -1.28
C PHE A 344 -27.09 0.48 -1.53
N SER A 345 -26.53 0.83 -2.68
CA SER A 345 -26.24 2.23 -3.01
C SER A 345 -27.49 2.97 -3.45
N PRO A 346 -27.83 4.11 -2.81
CA PRO A 346 -28.80 5.04 -3.38
C PRO A 346 -28.21 5.69 -4.66
N PRO A 347 -29.01 6.43 -5.44
CA PRO A 347 -28.51 7.20 -6.57
C PRO A 347 -27.34 8.10 -6.16
N LYS A 348 -26.30 8.10 -6.99
CA LYS A 348 -25.12 8.93 -6.75
C LYS A 348 -25.49 10.41 -6.86
N PRO A 349 -25.22 11.26 -5.85
CA PRO A 349 -25.51 12.67 -5.91
C PRO A 349 -24.54 13.40 -6.86
N GLU A 350 -24.95 14.51 -7.41
CA GLU A 350 -24.11 15.36 -8.26
C GLU A 350 -22.95 16.01 -7.49
N ARG A 351 -23.17 16.30 -6.20
CA ARG A 351 -22.23 17.01 -5.34
C ARG A 351 -21.15 16.11 -4.71
N ILE A 352 -20.44 15.38 -5.54
CA ILE A 352 -19.23 14.65 -5.11
C ILE A 352 -18.03 15.31 -5.74
N ARG A 353 -17.16 15.85 -4.89
CA ARG A 353 -15.92 16.48 -5.30
C ARG A 353 -14.72 15.57 -5.00
N ASN A 354 -14.04 15.12 -6.05
CA ASN A 354 -12.81 14.35 -5.96
C ASN A 354 -11.63 15.24 -6.37
N SER A 355 -11.29 16.22 -5.53
CA SER A 355 -10.41 17.32 -5.87
C SER A 355 -9.06 17.31 -5.15
N ILE A 356 -8.91 16.52 -4.09
CA ILE A 356 -7.71 16.52 -3.26
C ILE A 356 -6.86 15.28 -3.57
N PRO A 357 -5.67 15.44 -4.17
CA PRO A 357 -4.76 14.33 -4.31
C PRO A 357 -4.26 13.91 -2.92
N VAL A 358 -4.31 12.61 -2.60
CA VAL A 358 -3.94 12.13 -1.27
C VAL A 358 -2.49 12.47 -0.89
N ALA A 359 -1.61 12.56 -1.86
CA ALA A 359 -0.22 12.98 -1.68
C ALA A 359 -0.07 14.44 -1.23
N LYS A 360 -1.10 15.25 -1.47
CA LYS A 360 -1.19 16.67 -1.09
C LYS A 360 -2.39 16.92 -0.19
N LEU A 361 -2.64 16.02 0.75
CA LEU A 361 -3.83 16.10 1.62
C LEU A 361 -3.90 17.44 2.36
N ALA A 362 -2.80 17.84 2.99
CA ALA A 362 -2.78 19.06 3.80
C ALA A 362 -2.95 20.32 2.94
N SER A 363 -2.11 20.51 1.93
CA SER A 363 -2.20 21.68 1.05
C SER A 363 -3.50 21.69 0.23
N GLY A 364 -3.99 20.53 -0.18
CA GLY A 364 -5.26 20.40 -0.89
C GLY A 364 -6.46 20.82 -0.06
N MET A 365 -6.49 20.46 1.22
CA MET A 365 -7.54 20.91 2.16
C MET A 365 -7.44 22.42 2.42
N ASP A 366 -6.23 22.95 2.62
CA ASP A 366 -6.01 24.37 2.93
C ASP A 366 -6.34 25.28 1.75
N ASN A 367 -6.11 24.82 0.53
CA ASN A 367 -6.38 25.56 -0.72
C ASN A 367 -7.84 25.45 -1.20
N GLN A 368 -8.64 24.58 -0.59
CA GLN A 368 -10.04 24.39 -0.96
C GLN A 368 -10.89 25.49 -0.32
N ILE A 369 -11.40 26.42 -1.13
CA ILE A 369 -12.07 27.62 -0.63
C ILE A 369 -13.58 27.67 -0.91
N ASP A 370 -14.09 26.92 -1.90
CA ASP A 370 -15.51 26.95 -2.28
C ASP A 370 -16.07 25.56 -2.61
N PRO A 371 -16.90 25.02 -1.72
CA PRO A 371 -16.93 25.32 -0.30
C PRO A 371 -15.61 24.91 0.38
N PRO A 372 -15.22 25.58 1.47
CA PRO A 372 -14.05 25.20 2.25
C PRO A 372 -14.29 23.86 2.96
N ILE A 373 -13.22 23.10 3.21
CA ILE A 373 -13.31 21.93 4.08
C ILE A 373 -13.47 22.39 5.52
N LYS A 374 -14.56 21.98 6.15
CA LYS A 374 -14.95 22.34 7.53
C LYS A 374 -14.97 21.15 8.46
N ALA A 375 -15.22 19.95 7.93
CA ALA A 375 -15.20 18.73 8.71
C ALA A 375 -14.41 17.62 8.01
N MET A 376 -13.92 16.68 8.81
CA MET A 376 -13.27 15.47 8.33
C MET A 376 -13.82 14.25 9.06
N TRP A 377 -14.31 13.28 8.29
CA TRP A 377 -14.67 11.95 8.78
C TRP A 377 -13.60 10.97 8.36
N ILE A 378 -12.99 10.29 9.33
CA ILE A 378 -11.85 9.41 9.10
C ILE A 378 -12.18 8.02 9.63
N GLU A 379 -12.01 7.01 8.76
CA GLU A 379 -12.16 5.61 9.12
C GLU A 379 -11.20 4.74 8.32
N GLN A 380 -10.81 3.60 8.89
CA GLN A 380 -9.87 2.66 8.29
C GLN A 380 -8.57 3.33 7.78
N ALA A 381 -8.17 4.42 8.42
CA ALA A 381 -7.07 5.27 8.00
C ALA A 381 -6.41 5.98 9.18
N ASN A 382 -5.10 6.23 9.06
CA ASN A 382 -4.33 6.99 10.06
C ASN A 382 -3.49 8.08 9.36
N PRO A 383 -4.13 9.15 8.80
CA PRO A 383 -3.42 10.15 8.01
C PRO A 383 -2.31 10.87 8.76
N MET A 384 -2.43 11.09 10.07
CA MET A 384 -1.36 11.70 10.88
C MET A 384 -0.11 10.82 11.01
N THR A 385 -0.18 9.54 10.59
CA THR A 385 0.99 8.65 10.52
C THR A 385 1.36 8.30 9.08
N SER A 386 0.37 8.18 8.18
CA SER A 386 0.56 7.59 6.86
C SER A 386 0.71 8.61 5.73
N ASN A 387 0.25 9.85 5.89
CA ASN A 387 0.39 10.89 4.86
C ASN A 387 1.70 11.66 5.00
N SER A 388 2.12 12.29 3.91
CA SER A 388 3.29 13.17 3.91
C SER A 388 3.00 14.50 4.61
N ASN A 389 4.07 15.20 5.05
CA ASN A 389 4.03 16.54 5.65
C ASN A 389 3.01 16.68 6.79
N ILE A 390 3.09 15.79 7.77
CA ILE A 390 2.11 15.75 8.87
C ILE A 390 2.13 16.99 9.75
N ASN A 391 3.22 17.76 9.77
CA ASN A 391 3.27 19.05 10.49
C ASN A 391 2.33 20.07 9.84
N LEU A 392 2.26 20.11 8.51
CA LEU A 392 1.29 20.92 7.78
C LEU A 392 -0.13 20.36 7.99
N LEU A 393 -0.29 19.04 7.89
CA LEU A 393 -1.59 18.39 8.08
C LEU A 393 -2.18 18.70 9.47
N ALA A 394 -1.38 18.63 10.53
CA ALA A 394 -1.83 18.99 11.88
C ALA A 394 -2.32 20.46 11.97
N ARG A 395 -1.60 21.40 11.33
CA ARG A 395 -2.02 22.79 11.28
C ARG A 395 -3.36 22.99 10.57
N VAL A 396 -3.55 22.29 9.44
CA VAL A 396 -4.80 22.36 8.68
C VAL A 396 -5.95 21.71 9.42
N MET A 397 -5.75 20.52 9.99
CA MET A 397 -6.77 19.84 10.80
C MET A 397 -7.21 20.67 12.01
N ASN A 398 -6.33 21.47 12.61
CA ASN A 398 -6.69 22.37 13.71
C ASN A 398 -7.67 23.49 13.31
N LYS A 399 -7.79 23.82 12.01
CA LYS A 399 -8.75 24.81 11.51
C LYS A 399 -10.17 24.24 11.31
N LEU A 400 -10.32 22.91 11.34
CA LEU A 400 -11.62 22.26 11.10
C LEU A 400 -12.57 22.44 12.27
N GLU A 401 -13.87 22.49 11.99
CA GLU A 401 -14.93 22.62 13.00
C GLU A 401 -15.33 21.27 13.59
N LEU A 402 -15.10 20.15 12.85
CA LEU A 402 -15.40 18.81 13.33
C LEU A 402 -14.41 17.81 12.73
N ILE A 403 -13.85 16.96 13.58
CA ILE A 403 -13.09 15.76 13.19
C ILE A 403 -13.69 14.56 13.91
N VAL A 404 -14.21 13.59 13.14
CA VAL A 404 -14.70 12.31 13.65
C VAL A 404 -13.75 11.21 13.19
N VAL A 405 -13.32 10.36 14.12
CA VAL A 405 -12.45 9.23 13.82
C VAL A 405 -13.08 7.93 14.34
N ALA A 406 -13.24 6.94 13.45
CA ALA A 406 -13.57 5.58 13.85
C ALA A 406 -12.27 4.74 13.84
N ASP A 407 -11.84 4.24 15.00
CA ASP A 407 -10.59 3.49 15.13
C ASP A 407 -10.65 2.49 16.30
N LEU A 408 -9.72 1.53 16.31
CA LEU A 408 -9.54 0.56 17.40
C LEU A 408 -8.66 1.12 18.53
N PHE A 409 -7.80 2.08 18.24
CA PHE A 409 -6.78 2.60 19.15
C PHE A 409 -6.70 4.12 19.12
N LEU A 410 -6.11 4.71 20.17
CA LEU A 410 -5.81 6.13 20.23
C LEU A 410 -4.58 6.46 19.36
N THR A 411 -4.74 6.33 18.03
CA THR A 411 -3.73 6.64 17.02
C THR A 411 -3.35 8.13 17.01
N ASP A 412 -2.26 8.49 16.30
CA ASP A 412 -1.91 9.90 16.10
C ASP A 412 -3.07 10.69 15.46
N THR A 413 -3.85 10.05 14.58
CA THR A 413 -5.06 10.65 13.98
C THR A 413 -6.19 10.76 14.99
N ALA A 414 -6.45 9.71 15.79
CA ALA A 414 -7.49 9.73 16.80
C ALA A 414 -7.25 10.82 17.84
N ARG A 415 -5.99 11.14 18.18
CA ARG A 415 -5.62 12.25 19.05
C ARG A 415 -6.05 13.63 18.51
N MET A 416 -6.22 13.75 17.18
CA MET A 416 -6.71 14.99 16.54
C MET A 416 -8.23 15.09 16.49
N ALA A 417 -8.97 14.05 16.85
CA ALA A 417 -10.42 14.00 16.76
C ALA A 417 -11.12 14.89 17.82
N ASP A 418 -12.31 15.36 17.48
CA ASP A 418 -13.26 15.93 18.44
C ASP A 418 -14.12 14.82 19.05
N ILE A 419 -14.45 13.79 18.23
CA ILE A 419 -15.20 12.61 18.64
C ILE A 419 -14.51 11.37 18.08
N ILE A 420 -14.26 10.37 18.94
CA ILE A 420 -13.77 9.07 18.57
C ILE A 420 -14.87 8.03 18.74
N LEU A 421 -15.10 7.21 17.72
CA LEU A 421 -16.04 6.10 17.72
C LEU A 421 -15.26 4.78 17.81
N PRO A 422 -15.53 3.90 18.79
CA PRO A 422 -14.80 2.66 18.97
C PRO A 422 -15.19 1.64 17.88
N ALA A 423 -14.25 1.26 17.03
CA ALA A 423 -14.49 0.38 15.91
C ALA A 423 -14.43 -1.13 16.30
N ALA A 424 -15.18 -1.96 15.57
CA ALA A 424 -15.10 -3.41 15.65
C ALA A 424 -13.86 -3.95 14.93
N SER A 425 -13.27 -5.04 15.46
CA SER A 425 -12.15 -5.75 14.85
C SER A 425 -12.62 -6.82 13.86
N MET A 426 -11.70 -7.39 13.06
CA MET A 426 -12.01 -8.37 12.02
C MET A 426 -12.73 -9.65 12.52
N TYR A 427 -12.71 -9.97 13.79
CA TYR A 427 -13.39 -11.14 14.34
C TYR A 427 -14.80 -10.85 14.87
N GLU A 428 -15.23 -9.59 14.78
CA GLU A 428 -16.44 -9.08 15.44
C GLU A 428 -17.55 -8.71 14.46
N TYR A 429 -17.32 -8.87 13.14
CA TYR A 429 -18.29 -8.59 12.07
C TYR A 429 -18.09 -9.49 10.86
N LEU A 430 -19.10 -9.55 9.98
CA LEU A 430 -19.09 -10.30 8.73
C LEU A 430 -18.60 -9.42 7.56
N ASP A 431 -17.79 -9.98 6.66
CA ASP A 431 -17.40 -9.32 5.42
C ASP A 431 -17.02 -10.33 4.32
N LEU A 432 -16.89 -9.86 3.09
CA LEU A 432 -16.26 -10.60 1.99
C LEU A 432 -14.96 -9.91 1.60
N ILE A 433 -13.90 -10.71 1.56
CA ILE A 433 -12.55 -10.21 1.33
C ILE A 433 -12.02 -10.70 -0.02
N THR A 434 -11.51 -9.77 -0.81
CA THR A 434 -10.65 -10.04 -1.96
C THR A 434 -9.25 -9.50 -1.70
N GLY A 435 -8.22 -10.25 -2.08
CA GLY A 435 -6.82 -9.79 -2.02
C GLY A 435 -6.40 -9.07 -3.29
N TYR A 436 -5.15 -8.59 -3.29
CA TYR A 436 -4.47 -8.07 -4.49
C TYR A 436 -3.12 -8.77 -4.76
N GLY A 437 -2.81 -9.81 -4.00
CA GLY A 437 -1.70 -10.72 -4.28
C GLY A 437 -2.17 -12.09 -4.76
N HIS A 438 -3.47 -12.27 -4.80
CA HIS A 438 -4.16 -13.43 -5.36
C HIS A 438 -5.65 -13.11 -5.56
N SER A 439 -6.35 -13.88 -6.39
CA SER A 439 -7.74 -13.63 -6.77
C SER A 439 -8.77 -14.51 -6.04
N TYR A 440 -8.42 -15.06 -4.89
CA TYR A 440 -9.36 -15.81 -4.06
C TYR A 440 -10.26 -14.86 -3.26
N ILE A 441 -11.56 -15.22 -3.20
CA ILE A 441 -12.60 -14.55 -2.41
C ILE A 441 -12.88 -15.41 -1.18
N GLN A 442 -12.99 -14.76 -0.01
CA GLN A 442 -13.15 -15.46 1.25
C GLN A 442 -14.16 -14.74 2.16
N LEU A 443 -14.93 -15.52 2.91
CA LEU A 443 -15.80 -15.00 3.96
C LEU A 443 -14.97 -14.68 5.21
N GLN A 444 -15.06 -13.44 5.69
CA GLN A 444 -14.65 -13.07 7.04
C GLN A 444 -15.82 -13.29 7.99
N GLN A 445 -15.65 -14.22 8.93
CA GLN A 445 -16.70 -14.58 9.89
C GLN A 445 -16.67 -13.76 11.16
N LYS A 446 -17.84 -13.42 11.70
CA LYS A 446 -17.99 -12.96 13.07
C LYS A 446 -17.82 -14.16 14.01
N MET A 447 -16.87 -14.10 14.92
CA MET A 447 -16.54 -15.22 15.84
C MET A 447 -16.74 -14.87 17.30
N ILE A 448 -16.70 -13.59 17.63
CA ILE A 448 -16.87 -13.05 18.98
C ILE A 448 -17.73 -11.80 18.92
N ASP A 449 -18.35 -11.46 20.03
CA ASP A 449 -19.03 -10.19 20.15
C ASP A 449 -18.02 -9.05 20.37
N PRO A 450 -18.30 -7.85 19.82
CA PRO A 450 -17.47 -6.68 20.06
C PRO A 450 -17.40 -6.37 21.56
N PRO A 451 -16.20 -6.12 22.12
CA PRO A 451 -16.06 -5.77 23.53
C PRO A 451 -16.58 -4.33 23.78
N GLY A 452 -17.05 -4.11 25.01
CA GLY A 452 -17.55 -2.78 25.41
C GLY A 452 -18.73 -2.34 24.55
N GLU A 453 -18.61 -1.17 23.94
CA GLU A 453 -19.62 -0.59 23.04
C GLU A 453 -19.11 -0.46 21.61
N CYS A 454 -18.09 -1.25 21.20
CA CYS A 454 -17.53 -1.22 19.86
C CYS A 454 -18.57 -1.59 18.81
N LYS A 455 -18.52 -0.92 17.66
CA LYS A 455 -19.45 -1.13 16.54
C LYS A 455 -18.69 -1.18 15.22
N HIS A 456 -19.17 -1.98 14.26
CA HIS A 456 -18.73 -1.88 12.89
C HIS A 456 -19.25 -0.59 12.24
N GLU A 457 -18.50 -0.05 11.28
CA GLU A 457 -18.85 1.22 10.63
C GLU A 457 -20.26 1.18 10.00
N SER A 458 -20.71 0.05 9.48
CA SER A 458 -22.08 -0.10 8.94
C SER A 458 -23.15 0.17 9.98
N GLU A 459 -22.95 -0.26 11.24
CA GLU A 459 -23.87 0.04 12.34
C GLU A 459 -23.80 1.52 12.73
N MET A 460 -22.59 2.10 12.76
CA MET A 460 -22.40 3.53 13.02
C MET A 460 -23.18 4.38 12.01
N TYR A 461 -23.07 4.08 10.72
CA TYR A 461 -23.80 4.77 9.65
C TYR A 461 -25.30 4.54 9.72
N ARG A 462 -25.73 3.34 10.06
CA ARG A 462 -27.16 3.04 10.24
C ARG A 462 -27.77 3.86 11.38
N LEU A 463 -27.10 3.95 12.52
CA LEU A 463 -27.52 4.75 13.67
C LEU A 463 -27.56 6.24 13.35
N LEU A 464 -26.52 6.75 12.70
CA LEU A 464 -26.47 8.16 12.29
C LEU A 464 -27.48 8.47 11.20
N GLY A 465 -27.67 7.57 10.23
CA GLY A 465 -28.67 7.67 9.17
C GLY A 465 -30.10 7.74 9.73
N LYS A 466 -30.40 6.96 10.77
CA LYS A 466 -31.68 7.05 11.50
C LYS A 466 -31.93 8.45 12.07
N LYS A 467 -30.87 9.10 12.64
CA LYS A 467 -30.99 10.48 13.14
C LYS A 467 -31.21 11.50 12.01
N PHE A 468 -30.67 11.28 10.83
CA PHE A 468 -30.92 12.11 9.65
C PHE A 468 -32.24 11.83 8.96
N GLY A 469 -32.98 10.76 9.32
CA GLY A 469 -34.20 10.34 8.64
C GLY A 469 -33.92 9.71 7.26
N PHE A 470 -32.74 9.12 7.06
CA PHE A 470 -32.36 8.49 5.81
C PHE A 470 -33.08 7.14 5.62
N ASN A 471 -33.22 6.71 4.37
CA ASN A 471 -33.74 5.38 4.06
C ASN A 471 -32.74 4.30 4.50
N LEU A 472 -33.15 3.50 5.49
CA LEU A 472 -32.31 2.46 6.09
C LEU A 472 -32.16 1.21 5.23
N ASP A 473 -32.92 1.06 4.13
CA ASP A 473 -32.72 -0.02 3.15
C ASP A 473 -31.37 0.11 2.45
N TYR A 474 -30.84 1.33 2.33
CA TYR A 474 -29.50 1.60 1.84
C TYR A 474 -28.40 1.43 2.91
N LEU A 475 -28.78 1.25 4.15
CA LEU A 475 -27.88 1.09 5.30
C LEU A 475 -28.23 -0.23 6.04
N PRO A 476 -28.02 -1.39 5.39
CA PRO A 476 -28.44 -2.68 5.95
C PRO A 476 -27.64 -3.03 7.21
N GLU A 477 -28.19 -3.97 7.98
CA GLU A 477 -27.46 -4.57 9.08
C GLU A 477 -26.33 -5.47 8.58
N ASN A 478 -25.27 -5.61 9.36
CA ASN A 478 -24.21 -6.56 9.07
C ASN A 478 -24.67 -7.98 9.41
N SER A 479 -25.16 -8.70 8.40
CA SER A 479 -25.80 -10.02 8.51
C SER A 479 -25.43 -10.94 7.34
N LEU A 480 -25.69 -12.23 7.50
CA LEU A 480 -25.49 -13.20 6.40
C LEU A 480 -26.37 -12.85 5.18
N ASP A 481 -27.61 -12.41 5.39
CA ASP A 481 -28.50 -11.96 4.29
C ASP A 481 -27.89 -10.81 3.49
N THR A 482 -27.23 -9.87 4.17
CA THR A 482 -26.49 -8.77 3.52
C THR A 482 -25.35 -9.31 2.67
N ILE A 483 -24.56 -10.25 3.19
CA ILE A 483 -23.45 -10.87 2.46
C ILE A 483 -23.96 -11.68 1.26
N GLU A 484 -25.06 -12.43 1.41
CA GLU A 484 -25.68 -13.17 0.30
C GLU A 484 -26.14 -12.24 -0.83
N LYS A 485 -26.73 -11.09 -0.50
CA LYS A 485 -27.11 -10.09 -1.50
C LYS A 485 -25.90 -9.54 -2.25
N ILE A 486 -24.77 -9.32 -1.56
CA ILE A 486 -23.50 -8.91 -2.19
C ILE A 486 -23.01 -9.99 -3.15
N ILE A 487 -23.01 -11.26 -2.75
CA ILE A 487 -22.61 -12.40 -3.59
C ILE A 487 -23.44 -12.46 -4.86
N ARG A 488 -24.78 -12.41 -4.73
CA ARG A 488 -25.71 -12.43 -5.87
C ARG A 488 -25.49 -11.24 -6.81
N ASN A 489 -25.31 -10.04 -6.25
CA ASN A 489 -25.09 -8.83 -7.04
C ASN A 489 -23.70 -8.77 -7.72
N SER A 490 -22.76 -9.55 -7.23
CA SER A 490 -21.42 -9.68 -7.80
C SER A 490 -21.30 -10.83 -8.81
N ASN A 491 -22.40 -11.49 -9.15
CA ASN A 491 -22.46 -12.64 -10.07
C ASN A 491 -21.50 -13.77 -9.68
N LEU A 492 -21.31 -14.00 -8.40
CA LEU A 492 -20.51 -15.10 -7.89
C LEU A 492 -21.36 -16.37 -7.82
N ASN A 493 -20.98 -17.40 -8.58
CA ASN A 493 -21.59 -18.72 -8.52
C ASN A 493 -21.07 -19.51 -7.29
N THR A 494 -21.35 -18.98 -6.11
CA THR A 494 -20.98 -19.63 -4.85
C THR A 494 -22.08 -19.38 -3.82
N GLU A 495 -22.27 -20.35 -2.93
CA GLU A 495 -23.08 -20.19 -1.74
C GLU A 495 -22.18 -19.83 -0.55
N ILE A 496 -22.71 -19.06 0.38
CA ILE A 496 -22.06 -18.88 1.67
C ILE A 496 -22.17 -20.19 2.42
N ASP A 497 -21.02 -20.70 2.77
CA ASP A 497 -20.92 -21.84 3.68
C ASP A 497 -19.83 -21.48 4.70
N GLU A 498 -20.26 -21.18 5.91
CA GLU A 498 -19.38 -20.82 7.03
C GLU A 498 -18.40 -21.95 7.38
N SER A 499 -18.72 -23.18 6.95
CA SER A 499 -17.85 -24.35 7.14
C SER A 499 -16.80 -24.49 6.04
N LYS A 500 -16.87 -23.69 4.96
CA LYS A 500 -15.93 -23.82 3.83
C LYS A 500 -14.51 -23.45 4.24
N GLU A 501 -13.67 -24.46 4.34
CA GLU A 501 -12.23 -24.34 4.57
C GLU A 501 -11.49 -23.73 3.38
N LYS A 502 -12.04 -23.85 2.15
CA LYS A 502 -11.35 -23.48 0.90
C LYS A 502 -11.86 -22.14 0.37
N PRO A 503 -10.94 -21.20 0.11
CA PRO A 503 -11.26 -19.96 -0.58
C PRO A 503 -11.90 -20.21 -1.95
N TYR A 504 -12.85 -19.36 -2.35
CA TYR A 504 -13.48 -19.39 -3.67
C TYR A 504 -12.56 -18.73 -4.71
N LEU A 505 -12.39 -19.38 -5.86
CA LEU A 505 -11.70 -18.82 -7.02
C LEU A 505 -12.68 -18.72 -8.19
N HIS A 506 -12.82 -17.51 -8.74
CA HIS A 506 -13.74 -17.30 -9.86
C HIS A 506 -13.29 -18.09 -11.10
N PRO A 507 -14.21 -18.73 -11.86
CA PRO A 507 -13.86 -19.56 -13.01
C PRO A 507 -13.10 -18.84 -14.14
N SER A 508 -13.24 -17.50 -14.24
CA SER A 508 -12.50 -16.71 -15.24
C SER A 508 -11.04 -16.48 -14.91
N TYR A 509 -10.55 -16.92 -13.75
CA TYR A 509 -9.17 -16.73 -13.34
C TYR A 509 -8.20 -17.46 -14.27
N GLN A 510 -7.17 -16.74 -14.73
CA GLN A 510 -6.09 -17.28 -15.55
C GLN A 510 -4.87 -17.59 -14.69
N GLU A 511 -4.49 -18.86 -14.55
CA GLU A 511 -3.28 -19.25 -13.79
C GLU A 511 -1.99 -18.67 -14.40
N ILE A 512 -1.95 -18.57 -15.74
CA ILE A 512 -0.89 -17.89 -16.49
C ILE A 512 -1.50 -16.58 -17.02
N ALA A 513 -1.13 -15.48 -16.43
CA ALA A 513 -1.60 -14.17 -16.83
C ALA A 513 -1.21 -13.89 -18.30
N PHE A 514 -2.17 -13.38 -19.08
CA PHE A 514 -2.00 -13.16 -20.52
C PHE A 514 -1.63 -14.43 -21.33
N GLY A 515 -2.01 -15.62 -20.84
CA GLY A 515 -1.75 -16.88 -21.57
C GLY A 515 -2.45 -16.95 -22.93
N ASP A 516 -3.54 -16.21 -23.10
CA ASP A 516 -4.25 -16.02 -24.36
C ASP A 516 -3.70 -14.90 -25.25
N LEU A 517 -2.65 -14.19 -24.79
CA LEU A 517 -1.99 -13.06 -25.46
C LEU A 517 -2.95 -11.91 -25.85
N LYS A 518 -4.05 -11.74 -25.09
CA LYS A 518 -5.00 -10.63 -25.23
C LYS A 518 -4.66 -9.54 -24.24
N PHE A 519 -4.62 -8.30 -24.73
CA PHE A 519 -4.27 -7.12 -23.95
C PHE A 519 -5.39 -6.07 -24.07
N ASN A 520 -5.91 -5.60 -22.94
CA ASN A 520 -6.99 -4.63 -22.89
C ASN A 520 -6.48 -3.18 -23.05
N THR A 521 -5.63 -2.98 -24.04
CA THR A 521 -5.13 -1.68 -24.47
C THR A 521 -5.87 -1.20 -25.71
N PRO A 522 -5.85 0.10 -26.08
CA PRO A 522 -6.46 0.59 -27.32
C PRO A 522 -5.93 -0.11 -28.58
N THR A 523 -4.67 -0.51 -28.59
CA THR A 523 -4.03 -1.22 -29.70
C THR A 523 -4.24 -2.73 -29.65
N GLN A 524 -4.83 -3.26 -28.56
CA GLN A 524 -4.95 -4.68 -28.26
C GLN A 524 -3.58 -5.41 -28.17
N LYS A 525 -2.53 -4.64 -27.96
CA LYS A 525 -1.13 -5.09 -27.85
C LYS A 525 -0.46 -4.48 -26.62
N ILE A 526 0.69 -4.99 -26.22
CA ILE A 526 1.55 -4.35 -25.21
C ILE A 526 2.07 -3.03 -25.78
N GLU A 527 1.86 -1.92 -25.08
CA GLU A 527 2.22 -0.59 -25.54
C GLU A 527 3.58 -0.12 -25.02
N PHE A 528 4.63 -0.19 -25.87
CA PHE A 528 5.88 0.56 -25.67
C PHE A 528 5.63 2.06 -25.81
N PHE A 529 4.87 2.44 -26.84
CA PHE A 529 4.35 3.79 -27.05
C PHE A 529 2.87 3.80 -26.64
N SER A 530 2.51 4.63 -25.65
CA SER A 530 1.13 4.74 -25.21
C SER A 530 0.64 6.19 -25.33
N GLN A 531 -0.25 6.44 -26.29
CA GLN A 531 -0.85 7.75 -26.49
C GLN A 531 -1.60 8.24 -25.26
N ARG A 532 -2.22 7.33 -24.50
CA ARG A 532 -2.92 7.63 -23.23
C ARG A 532 -2.02 8.33 -22.21
N VAL A 533 -0.70 8.07 -22.21
CA VAL A 533 0.24 8.76 -21.32
C VAL A 533 0.31 10.25 -21.64
N LYS A 534 0.32 10.61 -22.93
CA LYS A 534 0.31 12.02 -23.36
C LYS A 534 -1.03 12.68 -23.04
N ASP A 535 -2.13 12.00 -23.37
CA ASP A 535 -3.47 12.59 -23.30
C ASP A 535 -3.94 12.78 -21.85
N ARG A 536 -3.66 11.82 -20.97
CA ARG A 536 -4.12 11.85 -19.57
C ARG A 536 -3.14 12.52 -18.62
N TRP A 537 -1.85 12.41 -18.89
CA TRP A 537 -0.78 12.78 -17.95
C TRP A 537 0.13 13.90 -18.47
N GLY A 538 0.01 14.30 -19.75
CA GLY A 538 0.90 15.28 -20.37
C GLY A 538 2.37 14.86 -20.39
N LYS A 539 2.64 13.53 -20.34
CA LYS A 539 3.99 12.97 -20.31
C LYS A 539 4.36 12.35 -21.66
N ASN A 540 5.65 12.02 -21.83
CA ASN A 540 6.11 11.35 -23.04
C ASN A 540 5.41 9.99 -23.20
N PRO A 541 4.84 9.66 -24.37
CA PRO A 541 4.25 8.34 -24.64
C PRO A 541 5.19 7.16 -24.43
N LEU A 542 6.49 7.37 -24.68
CA LEU A 542 7.55 6.41 -24.39
C LEU A 542 8.01 6.53 -22.93
N PRO A 543 8.50 5.45 -22.28
CA PRO A 543 9.00 5.49 -20.92
C PRO A 543 10.38 6.15 -20.83
N VAL A 544 10.43 7.46 -20.78
CA VAL A 544 11.67 8.23 -20.63
C VAL A 544 12.06 8.35 -19.17
N TYR A 545 13.36 8.30 -18.89
CA TYR A 545 13.88 8.62 -17.57
C TYR A 545 14.00 10.12 -17.36
N ASN A 546 13.47 10.60 -16.25
CA ASN A 546 13.71 11.94 -15.73
C ASN A 546 14.25 11.83 -14.31
N GLU A 547 15.17 12.71 -13.93
CA GLU A 547 15.62 12.82 -12.55
C GLU A 547 14.43 13.13 -11.63
N PRO A 548 14.27 12.40 -10.49
CA PRO A 548 13.25 12.77 -9.52
C PRO A 548 13.57 14.12 -8.86
N VAL A 549 12.56 14.74 -8.26
CA VAL A 549 12.77 15.96 -7.47
C VAL A 549 13.55 15.65 -6.18
N GLU A 550 14.09 16.69 -5.54
CA GLU A 550 14.77 16.62 -4.24
C GLU A 550 15.95 15.64 -4.22
N ASN A 551 16.90 15.88 -5.12
CA ASN A 551 18.20 15.22 -5.17
C ASN A 551 19.32 16.21 -5.53
N LYS A 552 20.57 15.73 -5.61
CA LYS A 552 21.74 16.57 -5.91
C LYS A 552 21.69 17.30 -7.25
N TYR A 553 20.94 16.80 -8.23
CA TYR A 553 20.86 17.38 -9.57
C TYR A 553 19.68 18.34 -9.76
N THR A 554 18.53 18.01 -9.18
CA THR A 554 17.29 18.80 -9.33
C THR A 554 17.09 19.83 -8.24
N SER A 555 17.74 19.66 -7.09
CA SER A 555 17.58 20.51 -5.91
C SER A 555 18.93 20.77 -5.19
N PRO A 556 19.95 21.31 -5.89
CA PRO A 556 21.31 21.46 -5.33
C PRO A 556 21.35 22.31 -4.07
N ASN A 557 20.50 23.34 -3.96
CA ASN A 557 20.42 24.19 -2.76
C ASN A 557 19.85 23.48 -1.54
N ILE A 558 18.94 22.51 -1.72
CA ILE A 558 18.44 21.67 -0.65
C ILE A 558 19.48 20.62 -0.32
N TYR A 559 20.07 19.99 -1.33
CA TYR A 559 21.11 18.97 -1.16
C TYR A 559 22.33 19.48 -0.41
N SER A 560 22.77 20.72 -0.65
CA SER A 560 23.90 21.29 0.07
C SER A 560 23.69 21.41 1.59
N LYS A 561 22.43 21.48 2.04
CA LYS A 561 22.05 21.56 3.46
C LYS A 561 21.67 20.18 4.03
N TYR A 562 21.10 19.29 3.20
CA TYR A 562 20.53 18.01 3.58
C TYR A 562 20.99 16.93 2.59
N PRO A 563 22.25 16.46 2.66
CA PRO A 563 22.85 15.65 1.60
C PRO A 563 22.49 14.16 1.64
N LEU A 564 21.71 13.71 2.65
CA LEU A 564 21.37 12.31 2.80
C LEU A 564 19.96 12.02 2.28
N SER A 565 19.82 11.03 1.41
CA SER A 565 18.52 10.54 0.92
C SER A 565 17.86 9.64 1.97
N LEU A 566 16.71 10.06 2.49
CA LEU A 566 15.94 9.25 3.44
C LEU A 566 15.07 8.24 2.69
N ILE A 567 15.31 6.98 2.92
CA ILE A 567 14.56 5.85 2.37
C ILE A 567 13.81 5.14 3.48
N THR A 568 12.56 4.76 3.20
CA THR A 568 11.73 4.07 4.18
C THR A 568 11.20 2.76 3.62
N SER A 569 11.09 1.72 4.47
CA SER A 569 10.51 0.44 4.07
C SER A 569 9.61 -0.15 5.15
N HIS A 570 8.89 -1.21 4.81
CA HIS A 570 8.08 -1.97 5.76
C HIS A 570 8.93 -2.71 6.80
N ALA A 571 8.49 -2.70 8.05
CA ALA A 571 8.93 -3.62 9.07
C ALA A 571 8.19 -4.97 8.95
N HIS A 572 8.81 -6.07 9.40
CA HIS A 572 8.19 -7.39 9.37
C HIS A 572 7.01 -7.51 10.35
N ASN A 573 7.04 -6.74 11.45
CA ASN A 573 6.09 -6.77 12.56
C ASN A 573 4.99 -5.71 12.47
N LYS A 574 4.98 -4.84 11.45
CA LYS A 574 3.97 -3.79 11.22
C LYS A 574 3.28 -3.95 9.87
N MET A 575 2.07 -3.44 9.77
CA MET A 575 1.35 -3.28 8.51
C MET A 575 0.97 -1.80 8.36
N ASN A 576 1.72 -1.07 7.52
CA ASN A 576 1.64 0.38 7.45
C ASN A 576 1.75 0.98 8.88
N SER A 577 0.72 1.68 9.37
CA SER A 577 0.66 2.19 10.75
C SER A 577 0.00 1.24 11.75
N GLN A 578 -0.43 0.04 11.33
CA GLN A 578 -1.07 -0.93 12.21
C GLN A 578 -0.03 -1.76 12.97
N PHE A 579 -0.38 -2.31 14.12
CA PHE A 579 0.46 -3.09 15.04
C PHE A 579 1.58 -2.30 15.73
N SER A 580 1.62 -0.98 15.57
CA SER A 580 2.64 -0.14 16.22
C SER A 580 2.47 -0.03 17.73
N ASP A 581 1.25 -0.24 18.24
CA ASP A 581 0.91 -0.12 19.66
C ASP A 581 0.94 -1.45 20.41
N ILE A 582 1.14 -2.57 19.74
CA ILE A 582 1.20 -3.88 20.38
C ILE A 582 2.54 -4.07 21.09
N SER A 583 2.53 -4.17 22.42
CA SER A 583 3.73 -4.17 23.26
C SER A 583 4.73 -5.26 22.89
N ILE A 584 4.25 -6.47 22.57
CA ILE A 584 5.09 -7.62 22.17
C ILE A 584 5.80 -7.42 20.82
N LEU A 585 5.33 -6.48 20.01
CA LEU A 585 5.88 -6.16 18.68
C LEU A 585 6.62 -4.81 18.66
N LYS A 586 6.75 -4.14 19.81
CA LYS A 586 7.44 -2.83 19.87
C LYS A 586 8.91 -2.96 19.52
N GLU A 587 9.36 -2.02 18.70
CA GLU A 587 10.78 -1.79 18.38
C GLU A 587 11.13 -0.35 18.72
N GLU A 588 12.36 -0.11 19.16
CA GLU A 588 12.89 1.25 19.29
C GLU A 588 13.10 1.85 17.89
N PRO A 589 12.59 3.05 17.60
CA PRO A 589 12.84 3.72 16.34
C PRO A 589 14.34 3.95 16.09
N PHE A 590 14.79 3.55 14.91
CA PHE A 590 16.21 3.60 14.53
C PHE A 590 16.40 4.23 13.15
N ILE A 591 17.65 4.52 12.81
CA ILE A 591 18.09 4.89 11.48
C ILE A 591 19.40 4.20 11.12
N TRP A 592 19.43 3.53 9.96
CA TRP A 592 20.65 2.97 9.40
C TRP A 592 21.46 4.07 8.74
N ILE A 593 22.74 4.09 9.05
CA ILE A 593 23.70 5.07 8.53
C ILE A 593 24.93 4.31 8.04
N ASN A 594 25.43 4.64 6.84
CA ASN A 594 26.68 4.08 6.38
C ASN A 594 27.83 4.54 7.28
N PRO A 595 28.80 3.67 7.64
CA PRO A 595 29.94 4.05 8.50
C PRO A 595 30.73 5.25 7.99
N HIS A 596 30.84 5.45 6.67
CA HIS A 596 31.47 6.62 6.08
C HIS A 596 30.75 7.93 6.46
N ASP A 597 29.40 7.94 6.31
CA ASP A 597 28.58 9.11 6.62
C ASP A 597 28.52 9.40 8.13
N ALA A 598 28.55 8.35 8.95
CA ALA A 598 28.59 8.47 10.40
C ALA A 598 29.91 9.07 10.88
N LYS A 599 31.04 8.61 10.33
CA LYS A 599 32.37 9.10 10.66
C LYS A 599 32.53 10.61 10.40
N THR A 600 32.05 11.09 9.26
CA THR A 600 32.10 12.52 8.90
C THR A 600 31.27 13.41 9.83
N ARG A 601 30.30 12.82 10.57
CA ARG A 601 29.42 13.50 11.53
C ARG A 601 29.74 13.22 12.99
N GLY A 602 30.80 12.44 13.26
CA GLY A 602 31.19 12.05 14.62
C GLY A 602 30.13 11.22 15.35
N ILE A 603 29.39 10.39 14.62
CA ILE A 603 28.31 9.54 15.15
C ILE A 603 28.86 8.13 15.39
N ASN A 604 28.62 7.57 16.58
CA ASN A 604 28.93 6.19 16.91
C ASN A 604 27.67 5.30 16.86
N ASP A 605 27.86 3.99 16.74
CA ASP A 605 26.77 3.02 16.76
C ASP A 605 26.01 3.09 18.10
N GLY A 606 24.67 3.01 18.01
CA GLY A 606 23.77 3.06 19.15
C GLY A 606 23.49 4.47 19.71
N GLU A 607 24.15 5.52 19.24
CA GLU A 607 23.91 6.89 19.72
C GLU A 607 22.55 7.42 19.24
N LYS A 608 21.93 8.30 20.05
CA LYS A 608 20.76 9.07 19.63
C LYS A 608 21.19 10.20 18.70
N VAL A 609 20.51 10.28 17.55
CA VAL A 609 20.76 11.28 16.52
C VAL A 609 19.49 12.03 16.17
N LYS A 610 19.59 13.32 15.91
CA LYS A 610 18.57 14.15 15.34
C LYS A 610 18.63 14.04 13.81
N VAL A 611 17.53 13.56 13.20
CA VAL A 611 17.32 13.54 11.74
C VAL A 611 16.41 14.70 11.40
N TYR A 612 16.78 15.57 10.46
CA TYR A 612 16.03 16.79 10.21
C TYR A 612 16.15 17.31 8.78
N ASN A 613 15.20 18.12 8.40
CA ASN A 613 15.21 19.01 7.24
C ASN A 613 14.33 20.25 7.52
N GLU A 614 14.00 21.04 6.50
CA GLU A 614 13.20 22.25 6.65
C GLU A 614 11.74 21.98 7.09
N ARG A 615 11.22 20.76 6.93
CA ARG A 615 9.85 20.39 7.25
C ARG A 615 9.67 19.96 8.71
N GLY A 616 10.74 19.44 9.32
CA GLY A 616 10.68 18.97 10.70
C GLY A 616 11.93 18.22 11.15
N ASP A 617 11.79 17.62 12.33
CA ASP A 617 12.84 16.80 12.92
C ASP A 617 12.30 15.66 13.79
N LEU A 618 13.15 14.69 14.06
CA LEU A 618 12.88 13.59 14.99
C LEU A 618 14.21 13.01 15.52
N VAL A 619 14.13 12.34 16.66
CA VAL A 619 15.30 11.69 17.28
C VAL A 619 15.18 10.18 17.13
N LEU A 620 16.21 9.54 16.58
CA LEU A 620 16.29 8.11 16.34
C LEU A 620 17.61 7.55 16.90
N LYS A 621 17.66 6.23 17.08
CA LYS A 621 18.89 5.51 17.42
C LYS A 621 19.67 5.20 16.14
N ALA A 622 20.92 5.61 16.07
CA ALA A 622 21.81 5.29 14.97
C ALA A 622 22.21 3.81 15.00
N ILE A 623 22.15 3.15 13.85
CA ILE A 623 22.68 1.80 13.62
C ILE A 623 23.64 1.91 12.43
N LEU A 624 24.94 1.69 12.67
CA LEU A 624 25.94 1.75 11.63
C LEU A 624 25.97 0.46 10.83
N THR A 625 25.82 0.56 9.50
CA THR A 625 25.76 -0.61 8.63
C THR A 625 26.14 -0.29 7.19
N GLU A 626 26.83 -1.23 6.54
CA GLU A 626 27.13 -1.18 5.10
C GLU A 626 25.96 -1.60 4.21
N LYS A 627 24.83 -2.03 4.80
CA LYS A 627 23.61 -2.38 4.05
C LYS A 627 22.96 -1.21 3.31
N VAL A 628 23.39 0.01 3.60
CA VAL A 628 23.04 1.23 2.86
C VAL A 628 24.32 1.85 2.29
N SER A 629 24.27 2.33 1.05
CA SER A 629 25.38 3.02 0.42
C SER A 629 25.62 4.41 1.06
N PRO A 630 26.83 4.97 0.97
CA PRO A 630 27.07 6.36 1.36
C PRO A 630 26.06 7.32 0.71
N GLY A 631 25.61 8.33 1.46
CA GLY A 631 24.59 9.28 1.04
C GLY A 631 23.15 8.79 1.19
N ILE A 632 22.92 7.56 1.67
CA ILE A 632 21.61 6.97 1.91
C ILE A 632 21.45 6.63 3.40
N VAL A 633 20.30 7.00 3.94
CA VAL A 633 19.87 6.59 5.27
C VAL A 633 18.54 5.89 5.21
N HIS A 634 18.36 4.87 6.03
CA HIS A 634 17.17 4.02 5.96
C HIS A 634 16.56 3.78 7.33
N THR A 635 15.23 3.74 7.35
CA THR A 635 14.47 3.32 8.53
C THR A 635 13.15 2.67 8.12
N TYR A 636 12.40 2.11 9.08
CA TYR A 636 11.05 1.63 8.83
C TYR A 636 10.03 2.77 9.01
N PHE A 637 8.92 2.71 8.29
CA PHE A 637 7.80 3.62 8.52
C PHE A 637 6.72 2.98 9.43
N GLY A 638 5.71 3.79 9.81
CA GLY A 638 4.56 3.34 10.57
C GLY A 638 4.67 3.53 12.08
N TRP A 639 5.69 4.17 12.59
CA TRP A 639 5.77 4.55 14.00
C TRP A 639 4.81 5.71 14.32
N TRP A 640 4.13 5.60 15.45
CA TRP A 640 3.25 6.65 15.96
C TRP A 640 4.03 7.63 16.84
N ASN A 641 3.81 8.92 16.63
CA ASN A 641 4.42 9.95 17.47
C ASN A 641 3.98 9.83 18.93
N GLY A 642 2.71 9.51 19.17
CA GLY A 642 2.15 9.35 20.52
C GLY A 642 2.71 8.16 21.32
N VAL A 643 3.32 7.17 20.66
CA VAL A 643 3.85 5.95 21.30
C VAL A 643 5.37 5.91 21.25
N HIS A 644 5.96 6.26 20.11
CA HIS A 644 7.38 6.11 19.84
C HIS A 644 8.15 7.44 19.84
N HIS A 645 7.45 8.57 19.96
CA HIS A 645 7.98 9.93 19.77
C HIS A 645 8.69 10.11 18.41
N ALA A 646 8.33 9.28 17.44
CA ALA A 646 8.91 9.28 16.11
C ALA A 646 7.80 9.12 15.07
N ASN A 647 7.83 9.96 14.05
CA ASN A 647 6.98 9.83 12.86
C ASN A 647 7.70 10.48 11.68
N LEU A 648 8.14 9.62 10.75
CA LEU A 648 8.99 10.01 9.63
C LEU A 648 8.32 11.00 8.67
N ASN A 649 7.01 11.01 8.62
CA ASN A 649 6.27 11.91 7.74
C ASN A 649 6.29 13.37 8.19
N LYS A 650 6.95 13.69 9.32
CA LYS A 650 7.39 15.06 9.64
C LYS A 650 8.41 15.57 8.62
N LEU A 651 9.18 14.68 7.98
CA LEU A 651 10.28 15.01 7.07
C LEU A 651 9.89 14.95 5.59
N THR A 652 8.83 14.21 5.23
CA THR A 652 8.44 13.99 3.83
C THR A 652 7.69 15.18 3.24
N GLY A 653 7.87 15.42 1.93
CA GLY A 653 7.18 16.47 1.17
C GLY A 653 5.89 15.96 0.50
N GLU A 654 5.02 16.87 0.08
CA GLU A 654 3.79 16.57 -0.66
C GLU A 654 4.07 16.43 -2.16
N TYR A 655 4.82 15.40 -2.56
CA TYR A 655 5.19 15.13 -3.94
C TYR A 655 4.31 14.03 -4.56
N ILE A 656 3.99 14.23 -5.86
CA ILE A 656 3.15 13.33 -6.66
C ILE A 656 3.99 12.70 -7.77
N SER A 657 3.76 11.41 -8.05
CA SER A 657 4.35 10.73 -9.20
C SER A 657 3.87 11.31 -10.54
N ASP A 658 4.66 11.12 -11.57
CA ASP A 658 4.41 11.56 -12.95
C ASP A 658 3.16 10.92 -13.58
N ILE A 659 2.80 9.71 -13.18
CA ILE A 659 1.63 8.93 -13.61
C ILE A 659 0.97 8.33 -12.37
N GLY A 660 -0.37 8.23 -12.34
CA GLY A 660 -1.14 7.50 -11.33
C GLY A 660 -1.35 8.23 -10.00
N TYR A 661 -0.91 9.47 -9.86
CA TYR A 661 -1.06 10.28 -8.64
C TYR A 661 -0.57 9.58 -7.36
N GLY A 662 0.49 8.79 -7.45
CA GLY A 662 1.12 8.13 -6.30
C GLY A 662 1.90 9.12 -5.43
N THR A 663 2.02 8.81 -4.13
CA THR A 663 2.80 9.64 -3.21
C THR A 663 4.28 9.30 -3.29
N ALA A 664 5.10 10.31 -3.58
CA ALA A 664 6.54 10.16 -3.77
C ALA A 664 7.31 10.37 -2.45
N PHE A 665 7.19 9.45 -1.52
CA PHE A 665 7.78 9.54 -0.16
C PHE A 665 9.30 9.57 -0.13
N HIS A 666 9.98 8.95 -1.11
CA HIS A 666 11.44 8.85 -1.16
C HIS A 666 12.12 10.06 -1.79
N ASN A 667 11.34 11.04 -2.27
CA ASN A 667 11.86 12.38 -2.55
C ASN A 667 11.97 13.15 -1.25
N CYS A 668 12.98 12.81 -0.44
CA CYS A 668 13.19 13.33 0.90
C CYS A 668 14.68 13.38 1.25
N LEU A 669 15.22 14.58 1.29
CA LEU A 669 16.57 14.84 1.75
C LEU A 669 16.57 15.23 3.24
N VAL A 670 17.58 14.76 3.97
CA VAL A 670 17.75 15.01 5.40
C VAL A 670 19.22 15.25 5.75
N GLU A 671 19.45 15.82 6.92
CA GLU A 671 20.74 15.83 7.59
C GLU A 671 20.61 15.14 8.96
N ILE A 672 21.72 14.61 9.46
CA ILE A 672 21.78 13.91 10.74
C ILE A 672 22.87 14.53 11.60
N GLN A 673 22.56 14.81 12.86
CA GLN A 673 23.52 15.29 13.84
C GLN A 673 23.37 14.56 15.17
N LYS A 674 24.45 14.43 15.91
CA LYS A 674 24.44 13.89 17.27
C LYS A 674 23.56 14.75 18.18
N VAL A 675 22.73 14.10 19.00
CA VAL A 675 22.00 14.80 20.08
C VAL A 675 23.00 15.09 21.18
N LYS A 676 23.14 16.36 21.54
CA LYS A 676 24.02 16.81 22.63
C LYS A 676 23.47 16.39 23.98
#